data_b64197b7711324c2d0b512dc7b804b29
#
_entry.id   b64197b7711324c2d0b512dc7b804b29
#
_cell.length_a   1.000
_cell.length_b   1.000
_cell.length_c   1.000
_cell.angle_alpha   90.00
_cell.angle_beta   90.00
_cell.angle_gamma   90.00
#
_symmetry.space_group_name_H-M   'P 1'
#
loop_
_entity.id
_entity.type
_entity.pdbx_description
1 polymer ?
#
loop_
_entity_poly.entity_id
_entity_poly.type
_entity_poly.pdbx_seq_one_letter_code
_entity_poly.pdbx_strand_id
1 'polypeptide(L)'
;MVSTSASRNLMVDPYHSNVPREWPLTGRADELSRISELTRRRDRPMGIVLAGAAGVGKTRLARAALAVAERRGALIRWAVATASARALPLGAFAATLRMLGPDPARLVGQASQALLAGESRAGVVIGVDNAHLLDELSAALIHQLVVHRTASVVLTLRTGENAPDAVTALWKDGHLSRLELQALSRSVTAALLEARLGGPVDNATARRLWAITRGNALYMQQLVDGELEAGRLQQITGVWRWLGEPALSPGLVELVSARIGQLPDAQRDVLDVLAIGEPLGIPLLVTLTDRVAVEQVEARGLIEVYPDGRRLQARLGHPLYGEVQRGQMGVLHARRLRGRIACALADTGGRRAGDTLGRAILMLDSDLRADSVLLTSAARRATELGDFALAERLARAAVAAGGEFESRLLLVNALTWSGRGNEADAELVALSALARTDAQRARTAIHRISGLVWVLGRPAEAEVVLEEVGSTIADDVAALELAAMRSVVDAFLGRTVPAAQTAAEVLAHPRCSSAAMQLASWGLAAACGGLGRLEACGTVGCHDGVDEVLRRIDDLVESFQIGLHQAAVVVFFWVRALILGGLLDQADQAARRYRERCQDTPGPANVVTSFMCALVAISRGQVRTAARWYRQAIAGIAGADPGGWSFFGLVGLTAAVAMGGETGSARQAFDAMTAARHPVYVLTEPDVLLAQAWVAAVEGGVSQAVVLARQAAEVAARHPQPAVEAFALHTAVCFGDRTVADRLAQLSTQIDGPRTAAAAAHAAALAADDGDALSAASARWETMGALLLAADAAAQAAAAFGHHGRRGSAHAAAGRAHRLTQACEGARTPALTAVTAPLPLTRREREIVILAAEGLSNREIAHRLVVSVRTVENHLYRAGAKLGTTDRAELAALLHNHQQRLSSHTAEYPD
;
A
#
# COMPACT_ATOMS: atom_id res chain seq x y z
N MET A 1 -19.88 33.50 -2.71
CA MET A 1 -20.37 32.51 -1.74
C MET A 1 -20.93 31.32 -2.51
N VAL A 2 -20.09 30.39 -2.94
CA VAL A 2 -20.48 29.06 -3.36
C VAL A 2 -19.45 28.10 -2.79
N SER A 3 -19.90 27.32 -1.92
CA SER A 3 -19.46 26.23 -1.08
C SER A 3 -18.22 25.44 -1.53
N THR A 4 -17.14 25.58 -0.78
CA THR A 4 -15.99 24.67 -0.70
C THR A 4 -16.32 23.46 0.20
N SER A 5 -17.34 22.65 -0.16
CA SER A 5 -17.74 21.48 0.64
C SER A 5 -17.68 20.14 -0.11
N ALA A 6 -17.07 20.09 -1.30
CA ALA A 6 -17.00 18.85 -2.09
C ALA A 6 -15.91 17.86 -1.62
N SER A 7 -14.96 18.28 -0.79
CA SER A 7 -13.87 17.39 -0.32
C SER A 7 -14.19 16.58 0.95
N ARG A 8 -15.39 16.68 1.51
CA ARG A 8 -15.76 16.01 2.79
C ARG A 8 -16.61 14.75 2.64
N ASN A 9 -16.98 14.34 1.43
CA ASN A 9 -17.84 13.16 1.23
C ASN A 9 -17.16 12.01 0.48
N LEU A 10 -15.87 11.75 0.71
CA LEU A 10 -15.33 10.40 0.48
C LEU A 10 -15.85 9.55 1.65
N MET A 11 -16.85 8.72 1.37
CA MET A 11 -17.65 7.92 2.29
C MET A 11 -16.80 7.31 3.40
N VAL A 12 -16.93 7.84 4.62
CA VAL A 12 -16.69 7.09 5.84
C VAL A 12 -17.90 6.17 5.98
N ASP A 13 -17.73 4.89 5.73
CA ASP A 13 -18.79 3.88 5.90
C ASP A 13 -19.12 3.77 7.40
N PRO A 14 -20.36 4.06 7.87
CA PRO A 14 -20.72 4.01 9.27
C PRO A 14 -20.90 2.57 9.84
N TYR A 15 -20.60 1.53 9.05
CA TYR A 15 -20.84 0.14 9.46
C TYR A 15 -19.58 -0.53 10.04
N HIS A 16 -19.34 -0.37 11.35
CA HIS A 16 -18.43 -1.18 12.15
C HIS A 16 -18.84 -2.68 12.29
N SER A 17 -19.77 -3.18 11.49
CA SER A 17 -20.43 -4.47 11.71
C SER A 17 -19.62 -5.71 11.29
N ASN A 18 -18.44 -5.60 10.67
CA ASN A 18 -17.72 -6.77 10.12
C ASN A 18 -16.29 -6.97 10.65
N VAL A 19 -15.88 -6.27 11.71
CA VAL A 19 -14.55 -6.50 12.30
C VAL A 19 -14.60 -7.76 13.17
N PRO A 20 -13.83 -8.82 12.89
CA PRO A 20 -13.81 -10.04 13.69
C PRO A 20 -13.51 -9.71 15.16
N ARG A 21 -14.29 -10.21 16.12
CA ARG A 21 -14.10 -9.93 17.56
C ARG A 21 -12.85 -10.60 18.12
N GLU A 22 -12.43 -11.71 17.54
CA GLU A 22 -11.26 -12.46 17.99
C GLU A 22 -10.03 -12.17 17.13
N TRP A 23 -8.88 -12.03 17.80
CA TRP A 23 -7.60 -11.88 17.12
C TRP A 23 -7.18 -13.22 16.47
N PRO A 24 -6.86 -13.30 15.20
CA PRO A 24 -6.42 -14.53 14.55
C PRO A 24 -5.00 -14.93 15.00
N LEU A 25 -4.66 -16.21 14.88
CA LEU A 25 -3.28 -16.68 15.01
C LEU A 25 -2.63 -16.67 13.62
N THR A 26 -1.91 -15.61 13.30
CA THR A 26 -1.31 -15.39 11.98
C THR A 26 0.20 -15.51 12.05
N GLY A 27 0.83 -16.12 11.02
CA GLY A 27 2.28 -16.21 10.87
C GLY A 27 2.97 -17.13 11.87
N ARG A 28 2.25 -18.13 12.43
CA ARG A 28 2.76 -19.12 13.38
C ARG A 28 2.43 -20.56 12.95
N ALA A 29 2.23 -20.76 11.64
CA ALA A 29 1.84 -22.07 11.10
C ALA A 29 2.96 -23.12 11.28
N ASP A 30 4.21 -22.73 11.06
CA ASP A 30 5.38 -23.62 11.18
C ASP A 30 5.61 -24.01 12.63
N GLU A 31 5.53 -23.04 13.56
CA GLU A 31 5.65 -23.33 14.98
C GLU A 31 4.51 -24.25 15.46
N LEU A 32 3.27 -23.97 15.02
CA LEU A 32 2.13 -24.81 15.37
C LEU A 32 2.26 -26.23 14.82
N SER A 33 2.73 -26.39 13.60
CA SER A 33 3.01 -27.69 12.97
C SER A 33 4.09 -28.44 13.75
N ARG A 34 5.20 -27.76 14.10
CA ARG A 34 6.27 -28.35 14.89
C ARG A 34 5.81 -28.81 16.28
N ILE A 35 5.03 -28.00 17.00
CA ILE A 35 4.44 -28.38 18.29
C ILE A 35 3.55 -29.61 18.12
N SER A 36 2.69 -29.60 17.10
CA SER A 36 1.76 -30.68 16.82
C SER A 36 2.46 -32.01 16.47
N GLU A 37 3.61 -31.95 15.83
CA GLU A 37 4.45 -33.11 15.52
C GLU A 37 5.13 -33.67 16.78
N LEU A 38 5.73 -32.81 17.62
CA LEU A 38 6.41 -33.19 18.86
C LEU A 38 5.46 -33.78 19.91
N THR A 39 4.23 -33.27 19.99
CA THR A 39 3.20 -33.82 20.90
C THR A 39 2.60 -35.14 20.39
N ARG A 40 2.83 -35.54 19.15
CA ARG A 40 2.32 -36.80 18.56
C ARG A 40 3.31 -37.97 18.63
N ARG A 41 4.61 -37.74 18.64
CA ARG A 41 5.66 -38.77 18.59
C ARG A 41 5.94 -39.33 19.98
N ARG A 42 5.94 -40.66 20.10
CA ARG A 42 6.23 -41.38 21.34
C ARG A 42 7.72 -41.74 21.52
N ASP A 43 8.49 -41.72 20.45
CA ASP A 43 9.91 -42.13 20.39
C ASP A 43 10.92 -40.98 20.54
N ARG A 44 10.44 -39.73 20.68
CA ARG A 44 11.22 -38.50 20.78
C ARG A 44 10.79 -37.64 21.98
N PRO A 45 11.42 -36.47 22.25
CA PRO A 45 10.99 -35.58 23.33
C PRO A 45 9.48 -35.36 23.34
N MET A 46 8.84 -35.63 24.50
CA MET A 46 7.38 -35.63 24.62
C MET A 46 6.83 -34.22 24.86
N GLY A 47 7.13 -33.27 23.99
CA GLY A 47 6.58 -31.93 24.07
C GLY A 47 7.60 -30.83 23.80
N ILE A 48 7.24 -29.63 24.23
CA ILE A 48 7.99 -28.44 23.87
C ILE A 48 7.94 -27.38 24.96
N VAL A 49 9.00 -26.62 25.08
CA VAL A 49 9.11 -25.40 25.86
C VAL A 49 9.06 -24.22 24.92
N LEU A 50 8.04 -23.38 25.03
CA LEU A 50 7.89 -22.11 24.31
C LEU A 50 8.49 -20.99 25.15
N ALA A 51 9.69 -20.54 24.84
CA ALA A 51 10.34 -19.43 25.51
C ALA A 51 10.18 -18.14 24.67
N GLY A 52 10.34 -16.98 25.31
CA GLY A 52 10.31 -15.68 24.60
C GLY A 52 9.87 -14.54 25.52
N ALA A 53 9.99 -13.29 25.03
CA ALA A 53 9.63 -12.08 25.76
C ALA A 53 8.14 -12.05 26.18
N ALA A 54 7.77 -11.19 27.12
CA ALA A 54 6.38 -10.98 27.47
C ALA A 54 5.58 -10.43 26.28
N GLY A 55 4.36 -10.94 26.08
CA GLY A 55 3.44 -10.42 25.02
C GLY A 55 3.68 -10.94 23.59
N VAL A 56 4.68 -11.81 23.33
CA VAL A 56 4.95 -12.32 21.96
C VAL A 56 4.00 -13.41 21.48
N GLY A 57 3.01 -13.82 22.31
CA GLY A 57 1.96 -14.76 21.93
C GLY A 57 2.18 -16.21 22.34
N LYS A 58 3.09 -16.53 23.29
CA LYS A 58 3.39 -17.89 23.78
C LYS A 58 2.13 -18.64 24.24
N THR A 59 1.36 -18.04 25.16
CA THR A 59 0.15 -18.64 25.73
C THR A 59 -0.88 -18.95 24.66
N ARG A 60 -1.04 -18.04 23.67
CA ARG A 60 -1.98 -18.23 22.56
C ARG A 60 -1.54 -19.38 21.65
N LEU A 61 -0.27 -19.46 21.30
CA LEU A 61 0.27 -20.55 20.50
C LEU A 61 0.15 -21.90 21.23
N ALA A 62 0.44 -21.94 22.53
CA ALA A 62 0.25 -23.12 23.37
C ALA A 62 -1.21 -23.59 23.35
N ARG A 63 -2.16 -22.68 23.58
CA ARG A 63 -3.61 -23.01 23.52
C ARG A 63 -4.07 -23.49 22.15
N ALA A 64 -3.58 -22.86 21.07
CA ALA A 64 -3.89 -23.32 19.72
C ALA A 64 -3.35 -24.73 19.44
N ALA A 65 -2.13 -25.05 19.91
CA ALA A 65 -1.56 -26.38 19.79
C ALA A 65 -2.35 -27.42 20.59
N LEU A 66 -2.80 -27.09 21.80
CA LEU A 66 -3.67 -27.96 22.60
C LEU A 66 -5.02 -28.21 21.93
N ALA A 67 -5.64 -27.19 21.35
CA ALA A 67 -6.89 -27.35 20.59
C ALA A 67 -6.71 -28.24 19.35
N VAL A 68 -5.55 -28.23 18.71
CA VAL A 68 -5.22 -29.20 17.65
C VAL A 68 -5.10 -30.62 18.20
N ALA A 69 -4.45 -30.80 19.36
CA ALA A 69 -4.33 -32.12 20.00
C ALA A 69 -5.71 -32.66 20.47
N GLU A 70 -6.57 -31.79 21.00
CA GLU A 70 -7.94 -32.12 21.41
C GLU A 70 -8.79 -32.61 20.23
N ARG A 71 -8.76 -31.93 19.09
CA ARG A 71 -9.44 -32.38 17.85
C ARG A 71 -8.97 -33.75 17.37
N ARG A 72 -7.77 -34.18 17.77
CA ARG A 72 -7.22 -35.52 17.48
C ARG A 72 -7.58 -36.56 18.55
N GLY A 73 -8.37 -36.17 19.54
CA GLY A 73 -8.85 -37.04 20.61
C GLY A 73 -7.90 -37.15 21.81
N ALA A 74 -6.92 -36.22 21.97
CA ALA A 74 -6.10 -36.15 23.18
C ALA A 74 -6.90 -35.56 24.33
N LEU A 75 -6.64 -36.05 25.55
CA LEU A 75 -7.15 -35.45 26.78
C LEU A 75 -6.31 -34.24 27.17
N ILE A 76 -6.92 -33.07 27.23
CA ILE A 76 -6.22 -31.82 27.53
C ILE A 76 -6.32 -31.47 29.00
N ARG A 77 -5.18 -31.05 29.58
CA ARG A 77 -5.08 -30.41 30.91
C ARG A 77 -4.38 -29.06 30.74
N TRP A 78 -4.94 -28.02 31.35
CA TRP A 78 -4.36 -26.67 31.32
C TRP A 78 -4.17 -26.15 32.74
N ALA A 79 -2.94 -25.70 33.05
CA ALA A 79 -2.59 -25.06 34.29
C ALA A 79 -1.95 -23.71 34.05
N VAL A 80 -2.17 -22.76 34.95
CA VAL A 80 -1.53 -21.43 34.92
C VAL A 80 -0.76 -21.23 36.21
N ALA A 81 0.54 -21.13 36.13
CA ALA A 81 1.35 -20.80 37.28
C ALA A 81 1.32 -19.28 37.52
N THR A 82 1.16 -18.89 38.78
CA THR A 82 1.13 -17.49 39.25
C THR A 82 2.06 -17.32 40.44
N ALA A 83 2.52 -16.08 40.68
CA ALA A 83 3.37 -15.79 41.84
C ALA A 83 2.68 -16.13 43.17
N SER A 84 1.37 -15.96 43.29
CA SER A 84 0.58 -16.30 44.46
C SER A 84 0.43 -17.82 44.64
N ALA A 85 0.27 -18.56 43.54
CA ALA A 85 0.16 -20.01 43.57
C ALA A 85 1.51 -20.69 43.91
N ARG A 86 2.63 -20.04 43.65
CA ARG A 86 3.99 -20.56 43.92
C ARG A 86 4.25 -20.86 45.41
N ALA A 87 3.56 -20.16 46.30
CA ALA A 87 3.66 -20.38 47.77
C ALA A 87 2.94 -21.64 48.23
N LEU A 88 2.10 -22.25 47.39
CA LEU A 88 1.28 -23.40 47.75
C LEU A 88 1.82 -24.68 47.08
N PRO A 89 1.95 -25.80 47.81
CA PRO A 89 2.34 -27.09 47.22
C PRO A 89 1.31 -27.52 46.14
N LEU A 90 1.79 -27.83 44.92
CA LEU A 90 0.94 -28.12 43.73
C LEU A 90 -0.04 -27.02 43.41
N GLY A 91 0.31 -25.76 43.73
CA GLY A 91 -0.60 -24.62 43.62
C GLY A 91 -1.06 -24.34 42.18
N ALA A 92 -0.20 -24.58 41.15
CA ALA A 92 -0.57 -24.45 39.74
C ALA A 92 -1.66 -25.44 39.31
N PHE A 93 -1.83 -26.58 40.00
CA PHE A 93 -2.78 -27.64 39.70
C PHE A 93 -3.94 -27.72 40.70
N ALA A 94 -4.01 -26.85 41.68
CA ALA A 94 -5.02 -26.87 42.77
C ALA A 94 -6.47 -26.98 42.26
N ALA A 95 -6.81 -26.32 41.15
CA ALA A 95 -8.14 -26.42 40.54
C ALA A 95 -8.49 -27.80 39.98
N THR A 96 -7.47 -28.55 39.51
CA THR A 96 -7.62 -29.89 38.93
C THR A 96 -7.54 -30.99 39.99
N LEU A 97 -6.94 -30.70 41.14
CA LEU A 97 -6.60 -31.68 42.20
C LEU A 97 -7.47 -31.51 43.48
N ARG A 98 -8.76 -31.24 43.31
CA ARG A 98 -9.69 -30.90 44.41
C ARG A 98 -9.84 -31.93 45.56
N MET A 99 -9.28 -33.15 45.44
CA MET A 99 -9.51 -34.27 46.37
C MET A 99 -8.21 -35.03 46.70
N LEU A 100 -7.12 -34.33 46.99
CA LEU A 100 -5.87 -35.01 47.41
C LEU A 100 -5.88 -35.20 48.95
N GLY A 101 -5.41 -36.40 49.34
CA GLY A 101 -5.23 -36.71 50.77
C GLY A 101 -4.10 -35.92 51.40
N PRO A 102 -4.01 -35.86 52.78
CA PRO A 102 -3.06 -34.99 53.48
C PRO A 102 -1.63 -35.50 53.57
N ASP A 103 -1.29 -36.66 52.96
CA ASP A 103 0.04 -37.24 53.02
C ASP A 103 1.03 -36.66 51.99
N PRO A 104 2.00 -35.83 52.36
CA PRO A 104 2.93 -35.17 51.46
C PRO A 104 3.77 -36.13 50.61
N ALA A 105 4.12 -37.32 51.14
CA ALA A 105 4.92 -38.29 50.42
C ALA A 105 4.18 -38.94 49.23
N ARG A 106 2.85 -38.90 49.23
CA ARG A 106 2.04 -39.47 48.17
C ARG A 106 1.41 -38.43 47.26
N LEU A 107 1.57 -37.14 47.57
CA LEU A 107 0.94 -36.03 46.82
C LEU A 107 1.29 -36.04 45.33
N VAL A 108 2.55 -36.19 44.97
CA VAL A 108 2.99 -36.19 43.57
C VAL A 108 2.43 -37.39 42.80
N GLY A 109 2.39 -38.58 43.43
CA GLY A 109 1.81 -39.77 42.80
C GLY A 109 0.31 -39.70 42.61
N GLN A 110 -0.43 -39.17 43.59
CA GLN A 110 -1.85 -38.95 43.50
C GLN A 110 -2.21 -37.86 42.49
N ALA A 111 -1.43 -36.77 42.44
CA ALA A 111 -1.57 -35.72 41.44
C ALA A 111 -1.29 -36.24 40.01
N SER A 112 -0.25 -37.09 39.83
CA SER A 112 0.02 -37.75 38.58
C SER A 112 -1.15 -38.61 38.10
N GLN A 113 -1.72 -39.45 38.99
CA GLN A 113 -2.88 -40.26 38.66
C GLN A 113 -4.11 -39.42 38.32
N ALA A 114 -4.39 -38.32 39.04
CA ALA A 114 -5.53 -37.44 38.78
C ALA A 114 -5.40 -36.72 37.45
N LEU A 115 -4.18 -36.26 37.06
CA LEU A 115 -3.95 -35.61 35.79
C LEU A 115 -4.11 -36.57 34.58
N LEU A 116 -3.72 -37.84 34.80
CA LEU A 116 -3.83 -38.88 33.77
C LEU A 116 -5.20 -39.56 33.70
N ALA A 117 -6.06 -39.32 34.68
CA ALA A 117 -7.39 -39.92 34.74
C ALA A 117 -8.28 -39.46 33.59
N GLY A 118 -8.85 -40.42 32.85
CA GLY A 118 -9.79 -40.24 31.76
C GLY A 118 -9.45 -41.12 30.55
N GLU A 119 -10.46 -41.45 29.76
CA GLU A 119 -10.27 -42.27 28.57
C GLU A 119 -9.82 -41.40 27.40
N SER A 120 -8.66 -41.72 26.81
CA SER A 120 -8.15 -41.09 25.57
C SER A 120 -7.34 -42.04 24.72
N ARG A 121 -7.70 -42.19 23.44
CA ARG A 121 -6.94 -42.98 22.45
C ARG A 121 -5.65 -42.28 22.01
N ALA A 122 -5.59 -40.96 22.13
CA ALA A 122 -4.42 -40.14 21.68
C ALA A 122 -3.50 -39.72 22.84
N GLY A 123 -3.79 -40.17 24.10
CA GLY A 123 -3.00 -39.83 25.29
C GLY A 123 -3.37 -38.49 25.92
N VAL A 124 -2.59 -38.10 26.91
CA VAL A 124 -2.80 -36.83 27.68
C VAL A 124 -1.79 -35.80 27.22
N VAL A 125 -2.26 -34.57 26.99
CA VAL A 125 -1.39 -33.39 26.73
C VAL A 125 -1.66 -32.34 27.80
N ILE A 126 -0.59 -31.94 28.50
CA ILE A 126 -0.66 -30.96 29.60
C ILE A 126 0.00 -29.67 29.14
N GLY A 127 -0.75 -28.57 29.14
CA GLY A 127 -0.24 -27.22 28.96
C GLY A 127 -0.01 -26.53 30.30
N VAL A 128 1.16 -25.92 30.47
CA VAL A 128 1.47 -25.10 31.66
C VAL A 128 1.91 -23.72 31.21
N ASP A 129 1.12 -22.72 31.57
CA ASP A 129 1.47 -21.32 31.30
C ASP A 129 2.31 -20.74 32.43
N ASN A 130 3.32 -19.94 32.07
CA ASN A 130 4.31 -19.34 32.99
C ASN A 130 5.04 -20.36 33.87
N ALA A 131 5.56 -21.44 33.29
CA ALA A 131 6.20 -22.54 34.05
C ALA A 131 7.40 -22.09 34.92
N HIS A 132 7.96 -20.89 34.72
CA HIS A 132 8.98 -20.27 35.59
C HIS A 132 8.41 -19.87 36.99
N LEU A 133 7.07 -19.81 37.12
CA LEU A 133 6.40 -19.53 38.41
C LEU A 133 5.88 -20.79 39.11
N LEU A 134 6.22 -21.98 38.63
CA LEU A 134 5.86 -23.23 39.31
C LEU A 134 6.53 -23.32 40.69
N ASP A 135 5.81 -23.87 41.65
CA ASP A 135 6.39 -24.38 42.91
C ASP A 135 7.20 -25.66 42.63
N GLU A 136 8.08 -26.04 43.57
CA GLU A 136 8.99 -27.17 43.42
C GLU A 136 8.25 -28.51 43.21
N LEU A 137 7.10 -28.72 43.87
CA LEU A 137 6.32 -29.97 43.74
C LEU A 137 5.60 -30.03 42.40
N SER A 138 5.02 -28.90 41.92
CA SER A 138 4.46 -28.79 40.59
C SER A 138 5.53 -29.02 39.49
N ALA A 139 6.73 -28.47 39.66
CA ALA A 139 7.84 -28.65 38.76
C ALA A 139 8.32 -30.12 38.72
N ALA A 140 8.46 -30.76 39.89
CA ALA A 140 8.80 -32.19 40.00
C ALA A 140 7.73 -33.10 39.38
N LEU A 141 6.43 -32.77 39.55
CA LEU A 141 5.32 -33.51 38.92
C LEU A 141 5.45 -33.49 37.42
N ILE A 142 5.64 -32.32 36.81
CA ILE A 142 5.79 -32.16 35.35
C ILE A 142 7.05 -32.91 34.88
N HIS A 143 8.17 -32.77 35.61
CA HIS A 143 9.40 -33.50 35.29
C HIS A 143 9.18 -35.01 35.28
N GLN A 144 8.52 -35.55 36.28
CA GLN A 144 8.24 -37.00 36.40
C GLN A 144 7.34 -37.51 35.22
N LEU A 145 6.27 -36.74 34.87
CA LEU A 145 5.36 -37.11 33.79
C LEU A 145 6.08 -37.14 32.44
N VAL A 146 7.01 -36.23 32.19
CA VAL A 146 7.81 -36.19 30.95
C VAL A 146 8.84 -37.32 30.90
N VAL A 147 9.62 -37.51 31.96
CA VAL A 147 10.69 -38.53 32.03
C VAL A 147 10.10 -39.95 31.92
N HIS A 148 8.95 -40.20 32.57
CA HIS A 148 8.25 -41.50 32.45
C HIS A 148 7.41 -41.61 31.20
N ARG A 149 7.37 -40.59 30.33
CA ARG A 149 6.62 -40.58 29.07
C ARG A 149 5.11 -40.90 29.23
N THR A 150 4.51 -40.46 30.32
CA THR A 150 3.09 -40.71 30.63
C THR A 150 2.15 -39.62 30.09
N ALA A 151 2.70 -38.41 29.83
CA ALA A 151 1.98 -37.33 29.20
C ALA A 151 2.88 -36.50 28.29
N SER A 152 2.32 -35.89 27.22
CA SER A 152 3.03 -34.86 26.47
C SER A 152 2.80 -33.51 27.13
N VAL A 153 3.83 -32.61 27.06
CA VAL A 153 3.71 -31.30 27.72
C VAL A 153 4.04 -30.13 26.79
N VAL A 154 3.33 -29.02 26.97
CA VAL A 154 3.59 -27.72 26.32
C VAL A 154 3.75 -26.69 27.42
N LEU A 155 5.00 -26.24 27.64
CA LEU A 155 5.32 -25.26 28.68
C LEU A 155 5.56 -23.90 28.07
N THR A 156 5.11 -22.81 28.71
CA THR A 156 5.51 -21.46 28.35
C THR A 156 6.45 -20.88 29.42
N LEU A 157 7.52 -20.20 28.94
CA LEU A 157 8.52 -19.54 29.80
C LEU A 157 8.74 -18.09 29.34
N ARG A 158 9.07 -17.21 30.27
CA ARG A 158 9.63 -15.89 29.92
C ARG A 158 11.14 -15.99 29.81
N THR A 159 11.69 -15.48 28.71
CA THR A 159 13.15 -15.37 28.55
C THR A 159 13.71 -14.38 29.57
N GLY A 160 14.80 -14.74 30.25
CA GLY A 160 15.43 -13.95 31.31
C GLY A 160 14.87 -14.17 32.72
N GLU A 161 13.84 -14.98 32.90
CA GLU A 161 13.29 -15.38 34.20
C GLU A 161 13.85 -16.76 34.60
N ASN A 162 14.20 -16.91 35.89
CA ASN A 162 14.68 -18.17 36.41
C ASN A 162 13.51 -19.15 36.61
N ALA A 163 13.60 -20.31 35.98
CA ALA A 163 12.67 -21.42 36.19
C ALA A 163 13.22 -22.41 37.23
N PRO A 164 12.35 -23.18 37.93
CA PRO A 164 12.77 -24.27 38.79
C PRO A 164 13.73 -25.25 38.10
N ASP A 165 14.66 -25.81 38.84
CA ASP A 165 15.67 -26.72 38.28
C ASP A 165 15.06 -27.94 37.58
N ALA A 166 14.01 -28.52 38.14
CA ALA A 166 13.26 -29.63 37.52
C ALA A 166 12.69 -29.28 36.15
N VAL A 167 12.21 -28.03 35.96
CA VAL A 167 11.73 -27.55 34.65
C VAL A 167 12.90 -27.32 33.72
N THR A 168 13.98 -26.73 34.21
CA THR A 168 15.22 -26.45 33.46
C THR A 168 15.88 -27.73 32.94
N ALA A 169 15.96 -28.80 33.74
CA ALA A 169 16.47 -30.10 33.34
C ALA A 169 15.73 -30.69 32.12
N LEU A 170 14.42 -30.48 31.97
CA LEU A 170 13.63 -31.04 30.88
C LEU A 170 14.17 -30.72 29.48
N TRP A 171 14.64 -29.50 29.24
CA TRP A 171 15.22 -29.15 27.93
C TRP A 171 16.75 -29.28 27.89
N LYS A 172 17.47 -29.18 29.02
CA LYS A 172 18.90 -29.37 29.07
C LYS A 172 19.27 -30.83 28.84
N ASP A 173 18.51 -31.76 29.43
CA ASP A 173 18.72 -33.21 29.31
C ASP A 173 18.05 -33.80 28.05
N GLY A 174 17.48 -32.96 27.18
CA GLY A 174 16.93 -33.37 25.90
C GLY A 174 15.55 -34.06 25.96
N HIS A 175 14.85 -34.02 27.10
CA HIS A 175 13.50 -34.57 27.24
C HIS A 175 12.44 -33.72 26.50
N LEU A 176 12.63 -32.40 26.44
CA LEU A 176 11.75 -31.48 25.69
C LEU A 176 12.56 -30.64 24.70
N SER A 177 11.95 -30.37 23.53
CA SER A 177 12.49 -29.36 22.60
C SER A 177 12.23 -27.96 23.15
N ARG A 178 13.18 -27.02 22.95
CA ARG A 178 12.96 -25.59 23.25
C ARG A 178 12.78 -24.80 21.96
N LEU A 179 11.76 -23.97 21.90
CA LEU A 179 11.48 -23.03 20.82
C LEU A 179 11.43 -21.61 21.36
N GLU A 180 12.32 -20.75 20.83
CA GLU A 180 12.34 -19.33 21.18
C GLU A 180 11.42 -18.54 20.26
N LEU A 181 10.31 -18.03 20.77
CA LEU A 181 9.36 -17.20 20.02
C LEU A 181 9.86 -15.77 19.90
N GLN A 182 10.04 -15.34 18.65
CA GLN A 182 10.39 -13.96 18.34
C GLN A 182 9.15 -13.08 18.23
N ALA A 183 9.34 -11.74 18.33
CA ALA A 183 8.32 -10.77 17.99
C ALA A 183 7.91 -10.91 16.52
N LEU A 184 6.70 -10.44 16.18
CA LEU A 184 6.17 -10.52 14.80
C LEU A 184 6.98 -9.64 13.85
N SER A 185 7.33 -10.18 12.67
CA SER A 185 7.96 -9.40 11.61
C SER A 185 6.99 -8.35 11.04
N ARG A 186 7.49 -7.40 10.26
CA ARG A 186 6.64 -6.38 9.59
C ARG A 186 5.58 -7.03 8.68
N SER A 187 5.97 -8.03 7.90
CA SER A 187 5.06 -8.73 6.98
C SER A 187 3.97 -9.52 7.72
N VAL A 188 4.34 -10.24 8.77
CA VAL A 188 3.39 -10.98 9.61
C VAL A 188 2.46 -10.04 10.36
N THR A 189 2.96 -8.87 10.81
CA THR A 189 2.13 -7.84 11.45
C THR A 189 1.08 -7.30 10.47
N ALA A 190 1.47 -6.99 9.24
CA ALA A 190 0.52 -6.53 8.22
C ALA A 190 -0.58 -7.58 7.96
N ALA A 191 -0.20 -8.85 7.77
CA ALA A 191 -1.15 -9.94 7.57
C ALA A 191 -2.07 -10.17 8.80
N LEU A 192 -1.52 -10.02 10.02
CA LEU A 192 -2.31 -10.10 11.25
C LEU A 192 -3.35 -8.98 11.33
N LEU A 193 -2.95 -7.74 10.99
CA LEU A 193 -3.85 -6.59 10.96
C LEU A 193 -4.93 -6.75 9.91
N GLU A 194 -4.59 -7.18 8.68
CA GLU A 194 -5.57 -7.44 7.62
C GLU A 194 -6.59 -8.51 8.04
N ALA A 195 -6.12 -9.59 8.66
CA ALA A 195 -7.00 -10.65 9.17
C ALA A 195 -7.86 -10.21 10.36
N ARG A 196 -7.36 -9.34 11.26
CA ARG A 196 -8.11 -8.78 12.41
C ARG A 196 -9.16 -7.77 11.97
N LEU A 197 -8.83 -6.93 10.99
CA LEU A 197 -9.68 -5.84 10.54
C LEU A 197 -10.65 -6.26 9.42
N GLY A 198 -10.48 -7.47 8.87
CA GLY A 198 -11.33 -8.00 7.79
C GLY A 198 -11.15 -7.27 6.46
N GLY A 199 -10.00 -6.65 6.20
CA GLY A 199 -9.72 -5.92 4.98
C GLY A 199 -8.27 -5.44 4.87
N PRO A 200 -7.85 -4.96 3.70
CA PRO A 200 -6.50 -4.47 3.48
C PRO A 200 -6.16 -3.29 4.39
N VAL A 201 -4.92 -3.25 4.85
CA VAL A 201 -4.39 -2.18 5.71
C VAL A 201 -3.36 -1.37 4.94
N ASP A 202 -3.43 -0.05 5.04
CA ASP A 202 -2.45 0.85 4.47
C ASP A 202 -1.03 0.57 5.01
N ASN A 203 -0.06 0.55 4.12
CA ASN A 203 1.33 0.24 4.47
C ASN A 203 1.94 1.21 5.51
N ALA A 204 1.58 2.49 5.47
CA ALA A 204 2.05 3.46 6.47
C ALA A 204 1.47 3.15 7.85
N THR A 205 0.18 2.79 7.92
CA THR A 205 -0.51 2.33 9.13
C THR A 205 0.15 1.07 9.70
N ALA A 206 0.34 0.03 8.88
CA ALA A 206 0.96 -1.22 9.33
C ALA A 206 2.40 -1.01 9.84
N ARG A 207 3.19 -0.17 9.16
CA ARG A 207 4.55 0.19 9.60
C ARG A 207 4.54 0.97 10.91
N ARG A 208 3.67 1.97 11.05
CA ARG A 208 3.58 2.80 12.25
C ARG A 208 3.19 1.96 13.47
N LEU A 209 2.19 1.08 13.33
CA LEU A 209 1.78 0.15 14.36
C LEU A 209 2.92 -0.82 14.73
N TRP A 210 3.61 -1.38 13.73
CA TRP A 210 4.77 -2.23 13.98
C TRP A 210 5.92 -1.48 14.66
N ALA A 211 6.23 -0.26 14.24
CA ALA A 211 7.30 0.55 14.80
C ALA A 211 7.07 0.86 16.28
N ILE A 212 5.83 1.20 16.67
CA ILE A 212 5.46 1.51 18.06
C ILE A 212 5.46 0.25 18.93
N THR A 213 4.97 -0.89 18.41
CA THR A 213 4.83 -2.14 19.18
C THR A 213 6.02 -3.07 19.03
N ARG A 214 6.95 -2.79 18.10
CA ARG A 214 8.07 -3.68 17.70
C ARG A 214 7.63 -5.13 17.47
N GLY A 215 6.41 -5.33 16.96
CA GLY A 215 5.84 -6.65 16.70
C GLY A 215 5.43 -7.42 17.96
N ASN A 216 5.32 -6.78 19.11
CA ASN A 216 4.76 -7.39 20.31
C ASN A 216 3.24 -7.53 20.16
N ALA A 217 2.76 -8.77 20.13
CA ALA A 217 1.36 -9.07 19.84
C ALA A 217 0.38 -8.50 20.88
N LEU A 218 0.75 -8.46 22.16
CA LEU A 218 -0.09 -7.91 23.23
C LEU A 218 -0.22 -6.39 23.11
N TYR A 219 0.91 -5.70 22.86
CA TYR A 219 0.89 -4.25 22.66
C TYR A 219 0.13 -3.87 21.39
N MET A 220 0.30 -4.67 20.32
CA MET A 220 -0.45 -4.50 19.07
C MET A 220 -1.95 -4.61 19.30
N GLN A 221 -2.37 -5.63 20.03
CA GLN A 221 -3.79 -5.84 20.37
C GLN A 221 -4.36 -4.63 21.12
N GLN A 222 -3.72 -4.23 22.21
CA GLN A 222 -4.21 -3.12 23.06
C GLN A 222 -4.24 -1.79 22.29
N LEU A 223 -3.24 -1.53 21.45
CA LEU A 223 -3.18 -0.32 20.66
C LEU A 223 -4.27 -0.31 19.59
N VAL A 224 -4.40 -1.37 18.81
CA VAL A 224 -5.40 -1.45 17.73
C VAL A 224 -6.82 -1.42 18.25
N ASP A 225 -7.12 -2.17 19.33
CA ASP A 225 -8.46 -2.18 19.92
C ASP A 225 -8.81 -0.78 20.46
N GLY A 226 -7.87 -0.10 21.13
CA GLY A 226 -8.06 1.28 21.61
C GLY A 226 -8.24 2.30 20.48
N GLU A 227 -7.52 2.17 19.38
CA GLU A 227 -7.63 3.07 18.23
C GLU A 227 -8.92 2.84 17.42
N LEU A 228 -9.45 1.61 17.40
CA LEU A 228 -10.76 1.29 16.86
C LEU A 228 -11.87 1.92 17.69
N GLU A 229 -11.83 1.75 19.02
CA GLU A 229 -12.80 2.35 19.95
C GLU A 229 -12.81 3.89 19.87
N ALA A 230 -11.65 4.50 19.70
CA ALA A 230 -11.51 5.95 19.54
C ALA A 230 -11.86 6.45 18.13
N GLY A 231 -12.20 5.57 17.20
CA GLY A 231 -12.56 5.92 15.82
C GLY A 231 -11.40 6.53 15.01
N ARG A 232 -10.14 6.31 15.41
CA ARG A 232 -8.97 6.79 14.68
C ARG A 232 -8.43 5.78 13.67
N LEU A 233 -8.72 4.50 13.85
CA LEU A 233 -8.49 3.47 12.84
C LEU A 233 -9.77 3.31 12.04
N GLN A 234 -9.77 3.85 10.80
CA GLN A 234 -10.95 3.97 9.95
C GLN A 234 -10.72 3.31 8.59
N GLN A 235 -11.81 2.86 7.96
CA GLN A 235 -11.77 2.33 6.60
C GLN A 235 -12.03 3.45 5.59
N ILE A 236 -11.08 3.66 4.67
CA ILE A 236 -11.15 4.66 3.61
C ILE A 236 -11.01 3.92 2.27
N THR A 237 -12.00 4.01 1.41
CA THR A 237 -12.04 3.28 0.12
C THR A 237 -11.75 1.77 0.25
N GLY A 238 -12.25 1.16 1.34
CA GLY A 238 -12.02 -0.26 1.64
C GLY A 238 -10.64 -0.59 2.22
N VAL A 239 -9.80 0.40 2.55
CA VAL A 239 -8.47 0.22 3.17
C VAL A 239 -8.46 0.83 4.56
N TRP A 240 -7.97 0.10 5.56
CA TRP A 240 -7.84 0.58 6.92
C TRP A 240 -6.67 1.55 7.07
N ARG A 241 -6.93 2.73 7.63
CA ARG A 241 -5.95 3.78 7.93
C ARG A 241 -6.04 4.24 9.37
N TRP A 242 -4.87 4.51 9.94
CA TRP A 242 -4.74 5.10 11.26
C TRP A 242 -4.47 6.60 11.15
N LEU A 243 -5.41 7.40 11.65
CA LEU A 243 -5.40 8.86 11.56
C LEU A 243 -5.02 9.48 12.92
N GLY A 244 -4.21 10.52 12.86
CA GLY A 244 -3.81 11.29 14.05
C GLY A 244 -2.71 10.63 14.89
N GLU A 245 -2.51 11.18 16.11
CA GLU A 245 -1.53 10.69 17.07
C GLU A 245 -2.06 9.54 17.92
N PRO A 246 -1.19 8.59 18.37
CA PRO A 246 -1.62 7.49 19.21
C PRO A 246 -2.18 7.98 20.55
N ALA A 247 -3.36 7.52 20.92
CA ALA A 247 -3.86 7.69 22.28
C ALA A 247 -3.79 6.33 22.98
N LEU A 248 -2.91 6.25 23.95
CA LEU A 248 -2.72 5.04 24.70
C LEU A 248 -3.96 4.76 25.58
N SER A 249 -4.53 3.56 25.45
CA SER A 249 -5.60 3.12 26.36
C SER A 249 -5.06 3.01 27.78
N PRO A 250 -5.90 3.22 28.81
CA PRO A 250 -5.51 3.06 30.22
C PRO A 250 -4.84 1.70 30.49
N GLY A 251 -5.37 0.63 29.92
CA GLY A 251 -4.80 -0.71 30.05
C GLY A 251 -3.41 -0.85 29.45
N LEU A 252 -3.14 -0.19 28.31
CA LEU A 252 -1.79 -0.18 27.71
C LEU A 252 -0.82 0.63 28.57
N VAL A 253 -1.26 1.77 29.10
CA VAL A 253 -0.46 2.59 30.02
C VAL A 253 -0.09 1.80 31.28
N GLU A 254 -1.05 1.08 31.89
CA GLU A 254 -0.80 0.23 33.06
C GLU A 254 0.21 -0.89 32.76
N LEU A 255 0.07 -1.59 31.63
CA LEU A 255 0.98 -2.66 31.22
C LEU A 255 2.42 -2.13 31.02
N VAL A 256 2.58 -0.98 30.39
CA VAL A 256 3.88 -0.37 30.15
C VAL A 256 4.46 0.18 31.46
N SER A 257 3.67 0.88 32.27
CA SER A 257 4.08 1.40 33.58
C SER A 257 4.51 0.29 34.54
N ALA A 258 3.79 -0.85 34.55
CA ALA A 258 4.20 -2.03 35.34
C ALA A 258 5.57 -2.59 34.87
N ARG A 259 5.88 -2.49 33.57
CA ARG A 259 7.19 -2.93 33.05
C ARG A 259 8.33 -1.96 33.40
N ILE A 260 8.08 -0.66 33.39
CA ILE A 260 9.04 0.38 33.81
C ILE A 260 9.29 0.25 35.32
N GLY A 261 8.22 0.04 36.10
CA GLY A 261 8.25 -0.04 37.55
C GLY A 261 8.46 1.31 38.21
N GLN A 262 8.59 1.30 39.53
CA GLN A 262 8.95 2.51 40.29
C GLN A 262 10.43 2.86 40.09
N LEU A 263 10.70 4.12 39.76
CA LEU A 263 12.03 4.64 39.49
C LEU A 263 12.36 5.77 40.46
N PRO A 264 13.61 5.80 41.00
CA PRO A 264 14.18 7.00 41.61
C PRO A 264 14.16 8.17 40.63
N ASP A 265 14.09 9.41 41.15
CA ASP A 265 13.98 10.63 40.32
C ASP A 265 15.10 10.75 39.29
N ALA A 266 16.34 10.48 39.67
CA ALA A 266 17.48 10.53 38.73
C ALA A 266 17.33 9.53 37.56
N GLN A 267 16.77 8.33 37.78
CA GLN A 267 16.52 7.36 36.73
C GLN A 267 15.33 7.77 35.86
N ARG A 268 14.30 8.40 36.45
CA ARG A 268 13.15 8.95 35.74
C ARG A 268 13.58 10.07 34.81
N ASP A 269 14.47 10.96 35.28
CA ASP A 269 15.02 12.05 34.46
C ASP A 269 15.73 11.54 33.20
N VAL A 270 16.43 10.39 33.26
CA VAL A 270 17.04 9.77 32.07
C VAL A 270 15.99 9.34 31.07
N LEU A 271 14.90 8.71 31.52
CA LEU A 271 13.81 8.31 30.63
C LEU A 271 13.07 9.52 30.06
N ASP A 272 12.86 10.58 30.85
CA ASP A 272 12.20 11.81 30.42
C ASP A 272 13.00 12.52 29.33
N VAL A 273 14.32 12.62 29.50
CA VAL A 273 15.23 13.21 28.50
C VAL A 273 15.19 12.41 27.19
N LEU A 274 15.26 11.07 27.28
CA LEU A 274 15.17 10.22 26.08
C LEU A 274 13.76 10.22 25.47
N ALA A 275 12.71 10.26 26.28
CA ALA A 275 11.34 10.35 25.77
C ALA A 275 11.09 11.60 24.89
N ILE A 276 11.84 12.67 25.14
CA ILE A 276 11.75 13.94 24.39
C ILE A 276 12.77 13.98 23.24
N GLY A 277 13.99 13.45 23.42
CA GLY A 277 15.11 13.74 22.52
C GLY A 277 15.79 12.56 21.86
N GLU A 278 15.31 11.31 22.07
CA GLU A 278 15.97 10.12 21.48
C GLU A 278 16.03 10.12 19.94
N PRO A 279 17.12 9.62 19.36
CA PRO A 279 18.30 9.08 20.03
C PRO A 279 19.28 10.19 20.46
N LEU A 280 19.96 10.01 21.62
CA LEU A 280 20.97 10.94 22.14
C LEU A 280 22.32 10.26 22.30
N GLY A 281 23.41 11.01 21.99
CA GLY A 281 24.76 10.56 22.28
C GLY A 281 24.98 10.44 23.79
N ILE A 282 25.68 9.39 24.25
CA ILE A 282 25.95 9.14 25.67
C ILE A 282 26.59 10.35 26.39
N PRO A 283 27.59 11.05 25.82
CA PRO A 283 28.14 12.23 26.47
C PRO A 283 27.10 13.33 26.74
N LEU A 284 26.20 13.56 25.76
CA LEU A 284 25.13 14.55 25.86
C LEU A 284 24.09 14.12 26.90
N LEU A 285 23.67 12.85 26.90
CA LEU A 285 22.73 12.30 27.87
C LEU A 285 23.26 12.46 29.30
N VAL A 286 24.55 12.12 29.52
CA VAL A 286 25.19 12.27 30.82
C VAL A 286 25.31 13.74 31.25
N THR A 287 25.51 14.68 30.31
CA THR A 287 25.54 16.12 30.63
C THR A 287 24.14 16.63 31.05
N LEU A 288 23.07 16.08 30.48
CA LEU A 288 21.70 16.46 30.78
C LEU A 288 21.13 15.79 32.04
N THR A 289 21.72 14.65 32.47
CA THR A 289 21.23 13.80 33.56
C THR A 289 22.39 13.41 34.50
N ASP A 290 22.41 12.19 35.00
CA ASP A 290 23.44 11.62 35.87
C ASP A 290 24.03 10.34 35.28
N ARG A 291 25.36 10.16 35.31
CA ARG A 291 26.05 9.00 34.75
C ARG A 291 25.61 7.67 35.38
N VAL A 292 25.53 7.65 36.72
CA VAL A 292 25.18 6.43 37.45
C VAL A 292 23.73 6.03 37.14
N ALA A 293 22.84 7.01 37.02
CA ALA A 293 21.47 6.75 36.64
C ALA A 293 21.36 6.16 35.22
N VAL A 294 22.14 6.66 34.24
CA VAL A 294 22.21 6.09 32.87
C VAL A 294 22.65 4.64 32.91
N GLU A 295 23.73 4.28 33.62
CA GLU A 295 24.21 2.90 33.74
C GLU A 295 23.17 1.99 34.43
N GLN A 296 22.45 2.51 35.42
CA GLN A 296 21.42 1.74 36.14
C GLN A 296 20.18 1.45 35.26
N VAL A 297 19.73 2.41 34.47
CA VAL A 297 18.58 2.19 33.57
C VAL A 297 18.95 1.31 32.38
N GLU A 298 20.22 1.33 31.93
CA GLU A 298 20.76 0.38 30.94
C GLU A 298 20.74 -1.04 31.50
N ALA A 299 21.31 -1.26 32.71
CA ALA A 299 21.32 -2.56 33.36
C ALA A 299 19.90 -3.15 33.57
N ARG A 300 18.90 -2.30 33.75
CA ARG A 300 17.48 -2.70 33.83
C ARG A 300 16.83 -2.97 32.45
N GLY A 301 17.54 -2.72 31.34
CA GLY A 301 17.03 -2.85 29.98
C GLY A 301 15.95 -1.83 29.61
N LEU A 302 15.88 -0.71 30.32
CA LEU A 302 14.93 0.37 30.03
C LEU A 302 15.44 1.29 28.91
N ILE A 303 16.75 1.32 28.68
CA ILE A 303 17.38 1.95 27.53
C ILE A 303 18.27 0.95 26.80
N GLU A 304 18.52 1.21 25.54
CA GLU A 304 19.43 0.45 24.67
C GLU A 304 20.54 1.37 24.20
N VAL A 305 21.80 0.93 24.39
CA VAL A 305 22.99 1.64 23.92
C VAL A 305 23.53 0.93 22.70
N TYR A 306 23.75 1.67 21.62
CA TYR A 306 24.23 1.10 20.35
C TYR A 306 25.26 2.00 19.66
N PRO A 307 26.18 1.44 18.87
CA PRO A 307 27.14 2.23 18.11
C PRO A 307 26.47 2.88 16.89
N ASP A 308 26.75 4.18 16.68
CA ASP A 308 26.42 4.93 15.49
C ASP A 308 27.68 5.62 14.95
N GLY A 309 28.37 4.94 14.05
CA GLY A 309 29.70 5.31 13.59
C GLY A 309 30.72 5.22 14.73
N ARG A 310 31.36 6.35 15.09
CA ARG A 310 32.34 6.43 16.18
C ARG A 310 31.73 6.79 17.54
N ARG A 311 30.42 6.92 17.66
CA ARG A 311 29.77 7.37 18.90
C ARG A 311 28.81 6.29 19.41
N LEU A 312 28.66 6.24 20.73
CA LEU A 312 27.60 5.47 21.36
C LEU A 312 26.37 6.35 21.51
N GLN A 313 25.22 5.84 21.10
CA GLN A 313 23.92 6.48 21.26
C GLN A 313 23.03 5.66 22.18
N ALA A 314 22.14 6.35 22.89
CA ALA A 314 21.11 5.77 23.72
C ALA A 314 19.74 6.06 23.14
N ARG A 315 18.87 5.07 23.23
CA ARG A 315 17.43 5.17 22.98
C ARG A 315 16.66 4.40 24.04
N LEU A 316 15.37 4.66 24.15
CA LEU A 316 14.51 3.86 25.03
C LEU A 316 14.46 2.39 24.57
N GLY A 317 14.47 1.47 25.51
CA GLY A 317 14.43 0.02 25.24
C GLY A 317 13.17 -0.41 24.48
N HIS A 318 12.10 0.36 24.60
CA HIS A 318 10.88 0.19 23.80
C HIS A 318 10.22 1.54 23.49
N PRO A 319 9.70 1.79 22.25
CA PRO A 319 9.07 3.05 21.89
C PRO A 319 7.91 3.46 22.81
N LEU A 320 7.09 2.50 23.25
CA LEU A 320 5.97 2.75 24.16
C LEU A 320 6.40 3.33 25.52
N TYR A 321 7.65 3.13 25.95
CA TYR A 321 8.15 3.78 27.17
C TYR A 321 8.16 5.30 27.01
N GLY A 322 8.60 5.78 25.83
CA GLY A 322 8.58 7.20 25.49
C GLY A 322 7.16 7.77 25.39
N GLU A 323 6.24 7.02 24.76
CA GLU A 323 4.84 7.45 24.66
C GLU A 323 4.18 7.61 26.04
N VAL A 324 4.38 6.64 26.94
CA VAL A 324 3.83 6.70 28.31
C VAL A 324 4.48 7.84 29.10
N GLN A 325 5.81 8.00 29.03
CA GLN A 325 6.50 9.09 29.73
C GLN A 325 6.04 10.46 29.25
N ARG A 326 5.92 10.66 27.93
CA ARG A 326 5.39 11.92 27.35
C ARG A 326 3.97 12.22 27.83
N GLY A 327 3.11 11.18 27.87
CA GLY A 327 1.72 11.31 28.32
C GLY A 327 1.59 11.67 29.80
N GLN A 328 2.55 11.27 30.64
CA GLN A 328 2.57 11.55 32.08
C GLN A 328 3.32 12.84 32.45
N MET A 329 4.10 13.39 31.52
CA MET A 329 4.93 14.58 31.72
C MET A 329 4.09 15.86 31.73
N GLY A 330 4.27 16.71 32.73
CA GLY A 330 3.62 18.02 32.78
C GLY A 330 4.10 18.94 31.65
N VAL A 331 3.18 19.70 31.06
CA VAL A 331 3.43 20.56 29.88
C VAL A 331 4.61 21.53 30.10
N LEU A 332 4.68 22.19 31.28
CA LEU A 332 5.79 23.14 31.58
C LEU A 332 7.13 22.42 31.72
N HIS A 333 7.16 21.22 32.30
CA HIS A 333 8.36 20.41 32.40
C HIS A 333 8.85 19.99 31.00
N ALA A 334 7.96 19.49 30.15
CA ALA A 334 8.26 19.09 28.79
C ALA A 334 8.81 20.26 27.94
N ARG A 335 8.23 21.46 28.03
CA ARG A 335 8.71 22.65 27.33
C ARG A 335 10.13 23.04 27.75
N ARG A 336 10.37 23.10 29.05
CA ARG A 336 11.70 23.42 29.62
C ARG A 336 12.73 22.37 29.23
N LEU A 337 12.35 21.09 29.26
CA LEU A 337 13.25 19.98 28.90
C LEU A 337 13.62 20.03 27.41
N ARG A 338 12.66 20.31 26.52
CA ARG A 338 12.95 20.52 25.09
C ARG A 338 13.96 21.66 24.88
N GLY A 339 13.80 22.80 25.61
CA GLY A 339 14.74 23.91 25.55
C GLY A 339 16.15 23.52 25.99
N ARG A 340 16.28 22.82 27.12
CA ARG A 340 17.58 22.29 27.61
C ARG A 340 18.27 21.38 26.59
N ILE A 341 17.55 20.43 26.00
CA ILE A 341 18.09 19.50 24.99
C ILE A 341 18.49 20.26 23.72
N ALA A 342 17.67 21.22 23.26
CA ALA A 342 17.97 22.04 22.08
C ALA A 342 19.23 22.89 22.26
N CYS A 343 19.46 23.49 23.44
CA CYS A 343 20.68 24.23 23.78
C CYS A 343 21.89 23.28 23.82
N ALA A 344 21.78 22.16 24.50
CA ALA A 344 22.87 21.20 24.62
C ALA A 344 23.27 20.57 23.24
N LEU A 345 22.32 20.38 22.32
CA LEU A 345 22.60 19.98 20.94
C LEU A 345 23.33 21.10 20.17
N ALA A 346 22.99 22.38 20.42
CA ALA A 346 23.70 23.50 19.81
C ALA A 346 25.17 23.56 20.22
N ASP A 347 25.48 23.34 21.50
CA ASP A 347 26.83 23.36 22.06
C ASP A 347 27.71 22.23 21.49
N THR A 348 27.11 21.11 21.00
CA THR A 348 27.86 20.04 20.34
C THR A 348 28.27 20.36 18.89
N GLY A 349 27.87 21.49 18.36
CA GLY A 349 28.22 22.02 17.03
C GLY A 349 27.40 21.44 15.86
N GLY A 350 26.32 20.71 16.11
CA GLY A 350 25.25 20.33 15.16
C GLY A 350 25.70 19.91 13.76
N ARG A 351 26.68 18.99 13.63
CA ARG A 351 27.36 18.70 12.35
C ARG A 351 26.60 17.71 11.45
N ARG A 352 25.50 17.12 11.91
CA ARG A 352 24.67 16.20 11.11
C ARG A 352 23.38 16.89 10.67
N ALA A 353 22.91 16.54 9.47
CA ALA A 353 21.63 17.03 8.96
C ALA A 353 20.44 16.71 9.90
N GLY A 354 20.49 15.57 10.61
CA GLY A 354 19.50 15.21 11.63
C GLY A 354 19.53 16.07 12.88
N ASP A 355 20.70 16.58 13.29
CA ASP A 355 20.85 17.43 14.50
C ASP A 355 20.13 18.78 14.29
N THR A 356 20.22 19.37 13.09
CA THR A 356 19.54 20.62 12.73
C THR A 356 18.02 20.48 12.78
N LEU A 357 17.47 19.42 12.18
CA LEU A 357 16.02 19.16 12.19
C LEU A 357 15.52 18.85 13.60
N GLY A 358 16.21 17.96 14.33
CA GLY A 358 15.88 17.62 15.72
C GLY A 358 15.90 18.83 16.64
N ARG A 359 16.93 19.68 16.53
CA ARG A 359 17.05 20.93 17.30
C ARG A 359 15.91 21.91 17.00
N ALA A 360 15.53 22.05 15.73
CA ALA A 360 14.44 22.94 15.33
C ALA A 360 13.06 22.43 15.84
N ILE A 361 12.82 21.11 15.81
CA ILE A 361 11.60 20.49 16.36
C ILE A 361 11.52 20.73 17.88
N LEU A 362 12.62 20.56 18.61
CA LEU A 362 12.67 20.81 20.04
C LEU A 362 12.46 22.29 20.36
N MET A 363 13.04 23.19 19.58
CA MET A 363 12.85 24.63 19.72
C MET A 363 11.39 25.05 19.51
N LEU A 364 10.71 24.48 18.53
CA LEU A 364 9.35 24.84 18.15
C LEU A 364 8.35 24.74 19.32
N ASP A 365 8.49 23.70 20.14
CA ASP A 365 7.59 23.40 21.26
C ASP A 365 8.25 23.69 22.64
N SER A 366 9.32 24.53 22.69
CA SER A 366 10.04 24.93 23.92
C SER A 366 9.68 26.34 24.38
N ASP A 367 10.39 26.82 25.38
CA ASP A 367 10.35 28.18 25.90
C ASP A 367 11.46 29.09 25.32
N LEU A 368 12.26 28.57 24.38
CA LEU A 368 13.32 29.32 23.72
C LEU A 368 12.76 30.30 22.68
N ARG A 369 13.52 31.40 22.47
CA ARG A 369 13.22 32.33 21.39
C ARG A 369 13.43 31.64 20.03
N ALA A 370 12.47 31.81 19.15
CA ALA A 370 12.53 31.21 17.81
C ALA A 370 13.68 31.83 16.98
N ASP A 371 14.48 30.97 16.34
CA ASP A 371 15.55 31.31 15.40
C ASP A 371 15.05 31.08 13.96
N SER A 372 14.78 32.17 13.24
CA SER A 372 14.23 32.09 11.89
C SER A 372 15.15 31.36 10.89
N VAL A 373 16.47 31.46 11.05
CA VAL A 373 17.45 30.82 10.15
C VAL A 373 17.44 29.32 10.37
N LEU A 374 17.49 28.85 11.61
CA LEU A 374 17.40 27.44 11.96
C LEU A 374 16.09 26.83 11.51
N LEU A 375 14.97 27.52 11.79
CA LEU A 375 13.62 27.03 11.43
C LEU A 375 13.43 26.96 9.92
N THR A 376 13.96 27.93 9.14
CA THR A 376 13.92 27.88 7.67
C THR A 376 14.73 26.73 7.11
N SER A 377 15.95 26.50 7.63
CA SER A 377 16.78 25.37 7.23
C SER A 377 16.11 24.03 7.54
N ALA A 378 15.50 23.90 8.70
CA ALA A 378 14.76 22.72 9.11
C ALA A 378 13.48 22.49 8.28
N ALA A 379 12.75 23.58 7.94
CA ALA A 379 11.58 23.51 7.07
C ALA A 379 11.95 23.00 5.67
N ARG A 380 13.07 23.46 5.12
CA ARG A 380 13.62 22.94 3.85
C ARG A 380 13.90 21.46 3.95
N ARG A 381 14.54 21.00 5.02
CA ARG A 381 14.85 19.59 5.23
C ARG A 381 13.59 18.74 5.39
N ALA A 382 12.57 19.22 6.10
CA ALA A 382 11.28 18.54 6.19
C ALA A 382 10.59 18.41 4.82
N THR A 383 10.66 19.46 3.98
CA THR A 383 10.16 19.44 2.60
C THR A 383 10.88 18.39 1.74
N GLU A 384 12.21 18.31 1.81
CA GLU A 384 13.01 17.30 1.10
C GLU A 384 12.62 15.86 1.49
N LEU A 385 12.31 15.66 2.77
CA LEU A 385 11.84 14.40 3.31
C LEU A 385 10.36 14.10 2.99
N GLY A 386 9.62 15.07 2.42
CA GLY A 386 8.19 14.95 2.11
C GLY A 386 7.26 15.06 3.34
N ASP A 387 7.78 15.50 4.48
CA ASP A 387 6.96 15.78 5.67
C ASP A 387 6.42 17.22 5.63
N PHE A 388 5.37 17.42 4.83
CA PHE A 388 4.80 18.75 4.61
C PHE A 388 4.07 19.30 5.83
N ALA A 389 3.57 18.46 6.73
CA ALA A 389 2.97 18.91 7.97
C ALA A 389 4.01 19.53 8.92
N LEU A 390 5.16 18.89 9.05
CA LEU A 390 6.29 19.42 9.82
C LEU A 390 6.89 20.66 9.12
N ALA A 391 7.05 20.62 7.79
CA ALA A 391 7.54 21.75 7.00
C ALA A 391 6.67 22.98 7.19
N GLU A 392 5.34 22.85 7.18
CA GLU A 392 4.40 23.95 7.45
C GLU A 392 4.60 24.54 8.86
N ARG A 393 4.64 23.69 9.90
CA ARG A 393 4.83 24.16 11.28
C ARG A 393 6.12 24.95 11.45
N LEU A 394 7.23 24.42 10.90
CA LEU A 394 8.55 25.06 10.94
C LEU A 394 8.58 26.35 10.13
N ALA A 395 8.01 26.38 8.92
CA ALA A 395 7.98 27.56 8.06
C ALA A 395 7.10 28.68 8.66
N ARG A 396 5.93 28.37 9.24
CA ARG A 396 5.09 29.35 9.97
C ARG A 396 5.84 29.97 11.14
N ALA A 397 6.52 29.15 11.93
CA ALA A 397 7.32 29.64 13.05
C ALA A 397 8.50 30.47 12.56
N ALA A 398 9.14 30.09 11.44
CA ALA A 398 10.20 30.89 10.83
C ALA A 398 9.69 32.27 10.38
N VAL A 399 8.53 32.32 9.70
CA VAL A 399 7.88 33.59 9.27
C VAL A 399 7.52 34.43 10.49
N ALA A 400 6.94 33.88 11.55
CA ALA A 400 6.61 34.55 12.78
C ALA A 400 7.85 35.10 13.50
N ALA A 401 9.01 34.45 13.35
CA ALA A 401 10.29 34.89 13.88
C ALA A 401 11.04 35.94 13.00
N GLY A 402 10.38 36.47 11.94
CA GLY A 402 10.94 37.48 11.03
C GLY A 402 11.62 36.88 9.77
N GLY A 403 11.41 35.62 9.48
CA GLY A 403 11.88 34.99 8.23
C GLY A 403 11.20 35.62 7.01
N GLU A 404 12.01 35.95 6.00
CA GLU A 404 11.54 36.62 4.78
C GLU A 404 11.17 35.66 3.64
N PHE A 405 11.65 35.92 2.42
CA PHE A 405 11.28 35.24 1.17
C PHE A 405 11.34 33.70 1.24
N GLU A 406 12.48 33.13 1.67
CA GLU A 406 12.66 31.65 1.68
C GLU A 406 11.71 30.97 2.68
N SER A 407 11.47 31.56 3.86
CA SER A 407 10.55 30.98 4.84
C SER A 407 9.11 30.94 4.32
N ARG A 408 8.68 32.05 3.65
CA ARG A 408 7.34 32.08 3.02
C ARG A 408 7.21 31.16 1.82
N LEU A 409 8.25 31.02 1.00
CA LEU A 409 8.25 30.10 -0.13
C LEU A 409 8.09 28.63 0.34
N LEU A 410 8.79 28.25 1.41
CA LEU A 410 8.64 26.94 2.02
C LEU A 410 7.24 26.73 2.60
N LEU A 411 6.65 27.80 3.20
CA LEU A 411 5.27 27.75 3.69
C LEU A 411 4.28 27.53 2.54
N VAL A 412 4.41 28.27 1.44
CA VAL A 412 3.60 28.10 0.23
C VAL A 412 3.71 26.67 -0.31
N ASN A 413 4.93 26.15 -0.40
CA ASN A 413 5.15 24.77 -0.86
C ASN A 413 4.42 23.76 0.04
N ALA A 414 4.59 23.86 1.35
CA ALA A 414 3.94 22.97 2.32
C ALA A 414 2.41 23.05 2.25
N LEU A 415 1.83 24.26 2.12
CA LEU A 415 0.39 24.48 1.94
C LEU A 415 -0.14 23.87 0.65
N THR A 416 0.59 24.02 -0.46
CA THR A 416 0.24 23.45 -1.77
C THR A 416 0.16 21.94 -1.69
N TRP A 417 1.20 21.29 -1.14
CA TRP A 417 1.23 19.83 -0.97
C TRP A 417 0.24 19.30 0.09
N SER A 418 -0.27 20.18 0.95
CA SER A 418 -1.35 19.86 1.89
C SER A 418 -2.75 20.11 1.33
N GLY A 419 -2.88 20.46 0.04
CA GLY A 419 -4.16 20.75 -0.62
C GLY A 419 -4.83 22.06 -0.19
N ARG A 420 -4.10 22.97 0.49
CA ARG A 420 -4.61 24.25 1.02
C ARG A 420 -4.34 25.40 0.06
N GLY A 421 -4.80 25.26 -1.18
CA GLY A 421 -4.50 26.18 -2.28
C GLY A 421 -4.88 27.64 -2.02
N ASN A 422 -6.03 27.93 -1.40
CA ASN A 422 -6.45 29.31 -1.09
C ASN A 422 -5.53 30.00 -0.08
N GLU A 423 -5.01 29.28 0.91
CA GLU A 423 -4.04 29.81 1.88
C GLU A 423 -2.67 30.00 1.23
N ALA A 424 -2.27 29.07 0.36
CA ALA A 424 -1.04 29.21 -0.42
C ALA A 424 -1.09 30.45 -1.34
N ASP A 425 -2.23 30.71 -1.99
CA ASP A 425 -2.40 31.87 -2.87
C ASP A 425 -2.33 33.20 -2.08
N ALA A 426 -2.90 33.26 -0.87
CA ALA A 426 -2.78 34.43 0.02
C ALA A 426 -1.31 34.70 0.42
N GLU A 427 -0.54 33.68 0.74
CA GLU A 427 0.90 33.82 1.03
C GLU A 427 1.71 34.20 -0.22
N LEU A 428 1.31 33.75 -1.42
CA LEU A 428 1.94 34.13 -2.69
C LEU A 428 1.79 35.63 -3.01
N VAL A 429 0.69 36.26 -2.64
CA VAL A 429 0.53 37.74 -2.75
C VAL A 429 1.59 38.45 -1.94
N ALA A 430 1.80 38.05 -0.67
CA ALA A 430 2.84 38.62 0.18
C ALA A 430 4.25 38.32 -0.36
N LEU A 431 4.46 37.10 -0.90
CA LEU A 431 5.73 36.68 -1.46
C LEU A 431 6.10 37.47 -2.73
N SER A 432 5.13 37.77 -3.60
CA SER A 432 5.34 38.57 -4.81
C SER A 432 5.86 39.98 -4.49
N ALA A 433 5.38 40.60 -3.39
CA ALA A 433 5.87 41.87 -2.95
C ALA A 433 7.32 41.84 -2.42
N LEU A 434 7.80 40.67 -1.98
CA LEU A 434 9.17 40.47 -1.47
C LEU A 434 10.16 40.04 -2.58
N ALA A 435 9.68 39.61 -3.76
CA ALA A 435 10.50 39.15 -4.86
C ALA A 435 11.28 40.31 -5.53
N ARG A 436 12.59 40.38 -5.30
CA ARG A 436 13.47 41.46 -5.78
C ARG A 436 14.26 41.08 -7.03
N THR A 437 14.53 39.76 -7.24
CA THR A 437 15.32 39.25 -8.37
C THR A 437 14.46 38.45 -9.34
N ASP A 438 14.93 38.28 -10.56
CA ASP A 438 14.28 37.43 -11.59
C ASP A 438 14.07 36.00 -11.10
N ALA A 439 15.09 35.45 -10.45
CA ALA A 439 15.02 34.10 -9.86
C ALA A 439 13.91 34.02 -8.79
N GLN A 440 13.74 35.02 -7.94
CA GLN A 440 12.67 35.07 -6.95
C GLN A 440 11.31 35.23 -7.62
N ARG A 441 11.18 36.07 -8.65
CA ARG A 441 9.93 36.25 -9.43
C ARG A 441 9.52 34.93 -10.14
N ALA A 442 10.47 34.26 -10.81
CA ALA A 442 10.23 32.97 -11.47
C ALA A 442 9.78 31.88 -10.47
N ARG A 443 10.48 31.71 -9.35
CA ARG A 443 10.12 30.76 -8.31
C ARG A 443 8.73 31.04 -7.73
N THR A 444 8.38 32.30 -7.46
CA THR A 444 7.04 32.68 -7.00
C THR A 444 5.98 32.32 -8.03
N ALA A 445 6.23 32.61 -9.32
CA ALA A 445 5.32 32.27 -10.43
C ALA A 445 5.13 30.77 -10.56
N ILE A 446 6.21 29.96 -10.52
CA ILE A 446 6.16 28.50 -10.59
C ILE A 446 5.26 27.92 -9.48
N HIS A 447 5.42 28.37 -8.25
CA HIS A 447 4.55 27.92 -7.15
C HIS A 447 3.10 28.36 -7.33
N ARG A 448 2.86 29.58 -7.84
CA ARG A 448 1.51 30.06 -8.13
C ARG A 448 0.84 29.26 -9.24
N ILE A 449 1.56 29.01 -10.32
CA ILE A 449 1.11 28.15 -11.42
C ILE A 449 0.77 26.74 -10.90
N SER A 450 1.65 26.16 -10.07
CA SER A 450 1.41 24.85 -9.46
C SER A 450 0.13 24.83 -8.63
N GLY A 451 -0.10 25.83 -7.80
CA GLY A 451 -1.32 25.99 -7.01
C GLY A 451 -2.58 26.14 -7.88
N LEU A 452 -2.51 27.01 -8.89
CA LEU A 452 -3.62 27.28 -9.83
C LEU A 452 -3.97 26.03 -10.63
N VAL A 453 -3.00 25.35 -11.19
CA VAL A 453 -3.20 24.18 -12.06
C VAL A 453 -3.71 22.98 -11.29
N TRP A 454 -2.93 22.49 -10.29
CA TRP A 454 -3.20 21.20 -9.67
C TRP A 454 -4.09 21.26 -8.42
N VAL A 455 -4.10 22.38 -7.67
CA VAL A 455 -4.90 22.46 -6.44
C VAL A 455 -6.22 23.17 -6.67
N LEU A 456 -6.22 24.25 -7.45
CA LEU A 456 -7.41 25.07 -7.70
C LEU A 456 -8.13 24.72 -9.00
N GLY A 457 -7.51 23.96 -9.91
CA GLY A 457 -8.11 23.58 -11.20
C GLY A 457 -8.36 24.78 -12.13
N ARG A 458 -7.48 25.79 -12.12
CA ARG A 458 -7.61 27.04 -12.88
C ARG A 458 -6.46 27.23 -13.89
N PRO A 459 -6.33 26.35 -14.90
CA PRO A 459 -5.21 26.39 -15.83
C PRO A 459 -5.15 27.68 -16.66
N ALA A 460 -6.28 28.28 -17.03
CA ALA A 460 -6.32 29.53 -17.78
C ALA A 460 -5.65 30.70 -17.01
N GLU A 461 -5.87 30.79 -15.70
CA GLU A 461 -5.21 31.80 -14.87
C GLU A 461 -3.68 31.53 -14.76
N ALA A 462 -3.27 30.27 -14.75
CA ALA A 462 -1.86 29.90 -14.75
C ALA A 462 -1.15 30.30 -16.05
N GLU A 463 -1.83 30.19 -17.21
CA GLU A 463 -1.29 30.65 -18.49
C GLU A 463 -1.06 32.17 -18.51
N VAL A 464 -1.99 32.95 -17.94
CA VAL A 464 -1.81 34.40 -17.77
C VAL A 464 -0.56 34.70 -16.93
N VAL A 465 -0.36 34.01 -15.80
CA VAL A 465 0.82 34.17 -14.95
C VAL A 465 2.11 33.83 -15.72
N LEU A 466 2.10 32.74 -16.52
CA LEU A 466 3.24 32.35 -17.37
C LEU A 466 3.62 33.44 -18.37
N GLU A 467 2.64 34.08 -18.99
CA GLU A 467 2.85 35.15 -20.00
C GLU A 467 3.32 36.45 -19.36
N GLU A 468 2.62 36.90 -18.31
CA GLU A 468 2.93 38.14 -17.61
C GLU A 468 4.33 38.13 -17.00
N VAL A 469 4.69 37.07 -16.23
CA VAL A 469 5.99 36.96 -15.59
C VAL A 469 7.08 36.68 -16.61
N GLY A 470 6.84 35.80 -17.60
CA GLY A 470 7.79 35.49 -18.66
C GLY A 470 8.23 36.70 -19.47
N SER A 471 7.33 37.66 -19.72
CA SER A 471 7.64 38.90 -20.42
C SER A 471 8.56 39.85 -19.63
N THR A 472 8.68 39.69 -18.32
CA THR A 472 9.45 40.56 -17.42
C THR A 472 10.79 39.98 -16.96
N ILE A 473 11.03 38.68 -17.18
CA ILE A 473 12.26 38.00 -16.79
C ILE A 473 13.36 38.24 -17.85
N ALA A 474 14.50 38.76 -17.39
CA ALA A 474 15.68 38.96 -18.23
C ALA A 474 16.80 37.92 -17.96
N ASP A 475 16.80 37.25 -16.79
CA ASP A 475 17.78 36.24 -16.44
C ASP A 475 17.49 34.91 -17.16
N ASP A 476 18.48 34.41 -17.90
CA ASP A 476 18.34 33.18 -18.71
C ASP A 476 17.96 31.94 -17.86
N VAL A 477 18.52 31.80 -16.64
CA VAL A 477 18.23 30.63 -15.81
C VAL A 477 16.79 30.68 -15.31
N ALA A 478 16.31 31.85 -14.88
CA ALA A 478 14.94 32.05 -14.47
C ALA A 478 13.95 31.84 -15.63
N ALA A 479 14.33 32.28 -16.84
CA ALA A 479 13.52 32.06 -18.06
C ALA A 479 13.44 30.56 -18.40
N LEU A 480 14.52 29.79 -18.27
CA LEU A 480 14.53 28.34 -18.47
C LEU A 480 13.65 27.61 -17.45
N GLU A 481 13.62 28.04 -16.18
CA GLU A 481 12.74 27.44 -15.17
C GLU A 481 11.24 27.67 -15.48
N LEU A 482 10.87 28.87 -15.97
CA LEU A 482 9.52 29.16 -16.44
C LEU A 482 9.16 28.38 -17.70
N ALA A 483 10.07 28.26 -18.66
CA ALA A 483 9.87 27.46 -19.88
C ALA A 483 9.68 25.96 -19.53
N ALA A 484 10.46 25.42 -18.58
CA ALA A 484 10.30 24.08 -18.07
C ALA A 484 8.91 23.90 -17.46
N MET A 485 8.42 24.86 -16.66
CA MET A 485 7.07 24.82 -16.09
C MET A 485 5.98 24.90 -17.17
N ARG A 486 6.16 25.73 -18.21
CA ARG A 486 5.27 25.77 -19.38
C ARG A 486 5.16 24.40 -20.04
N SER A 487 6.27 23.68 -20.23
CA SER A 487 6.25 22.35 -20.84
C SER A 487 5.38 21.35 -20.04
N VAL A 488 5.41 21.43 -18.70
CA VAL A 488 4.54 20.59 -17.85
C VAL A 488 3.08 20.94 -18.04
N VAL A 489 2.72 22.23 -17.96
CA VAL A 489 1.34 22.70 -18.15
C VAL A 489 0.80 22.30 -19.52
N ASP A 490 1.58 22.50 -20.58
CA ASP A 490 1.21 22.15 -21.96
C ASP A 490 0.95 20.65 -22.11
N ALA A 491 1.81 19.78 -21.50
CA ALA A 491 1.63 18.35 -21.53
C ALA A 491 0.28 17.93 -20.91
N PHE A 492 -0.05 18.47 -19.73
CA PHE A 492 -1.29 18.14 -19.03
C PHE A 492 -2.54 18.65 -19.75
N LEU A 493 -2.44 19.78 -20.45
CA LEU A 493 -3.53 20.33 -21.28
C LEU A 493 -3.62 19.66 -22.67
N GLY A 494 -2.88 18.59 -22.91
CA GLY A 494 -2.93 17.84 -24.17
C GLY A 494 -2.14 18.43 -25.33
N ARG A 495 -1.35 19.48 -25.10
CA ARG A 495 -0.45 20.10 -26.09
C ARG A 495 0.91 19.39 -26.10
N THR A 496 0.89 18.09 -26.43
CA THR A 496 2.05 17.18 -26.24
C THR A 496 3.26 17.54 -27.11
N VAL A 497 3.07 18.01 -28.35
CA VAL A 497 4.17 18.38 -29.25
C VAL A 497 4.93 19.60 -28.75
N PRO A 498 4.31 20.78 -28.50
CA PRO A 498 5.04 21.92 -27.94
C PRO A 498 5.65 21.62 -26.57
N ALA A 499 4.97 20.84 -25.74
CA ALA A 499 5.49 20.42 -24.44
C ALA A 499 6.82 19.66 -24.57
N ALA A 500 6.88 18.67 -25.47
CA ALA A 500 8.11 17.91 -25.73
C ALA A 500 9.24 18.77 -26.32
N GLN A 501 8.91 19.68 -27.24
CA GLN A 501 9.89 20.58 -27.86
C GLN A 501 10.51 21.54 -26.83
N THR A 502 9.67 22.25 -26.06
CA THR A 502 10.13 23.17 -25.01
C THR A 502 10.94 22.44 -23.93
N ALA A 503 10.50 21.27 -23.49
CA ALA A 503 11.25 20.47 -22.51
C ALA A 503 12.62 20.06 -23.04
N ALA A 504 12.69 19.64 -24.29
CA ALA A 504 13.89 19.24 -24.97
C ALA A 504 14.90 20.41 -25.08
N GLU A 505 14.44 21.59 -25.49
CA GLU A 505 15.27 22.81 -25.58
C GLU A 505 15.86 23.19 -24.21
N VAL A 506 15.05 23.12 -23.14
CA VAL A 506 15.51 23.39 -21.76
C VAL A 506 16.56 22.39 -21.33
N LEU A 507 16.35 21.08 -21.55
CA LEU A 507 17.28 20.03 -21.15
C LEU A 507 18.62 20.07 -21.91
N ALA A 508 18.63 20.57 -23.14
CA ALA A 508 19.81 20.73 -23.95
C ALA A 508 20.62 22.00 -23.62
N HIS A 509 20.01 22.95 -22.85
CA HIS A 509 20.66 24.23 -22.61
C HIS A 509 21.80 24.12 -21.59
N PRO A 510 22.98 24.65 -21.82
CA PRO A 510 24.15 24.50 -20.94
C PRO A 510 23.97 25.13 -19.54
N ARG A 511 23.03 26.07 -19.38
CA ARG A 511 22.72 26.74 -18.12
C ARG A 511 21.45 26.16 -17.45
N CYS A 512 21.04 24.96 -17.84
CA CYS A 512 19.87 24.28 -17.23
C CYS A 512 20.13 24.05 -15.74
N SER A 513 19.32 24.69 -14.87
CA SER A 513 19.36 24.48 -13.44
C SER A 513 18.75 23.11 -13.05
N SER A 514 19.04 22.62 -11.84
CA SER A 514 18.42 21.39 -11.31
C SER A 514 16.90 21.47 -11.27
N ALA A 515 16.35 22.66 -10.95
CA ALA A 515 14.90 22.90 -10.93
C ALA A 515 14.31 22.86 -12.35
N ALA A 516 14.96 23.52 -13.32
CA ALA A 516 14.58 23.44 -14.73
C ALA A 516 14.67 22.01 -15.28
N MET A 517 15.75 21.27 -14.95
CA MET A 517 15.94 19.88 -15.35
C MET A 517 14.81 18.98 -14.82
N GLN A 518 14.45 19.10 -13.54
CA GLN A 518 13.38 18.30 -12.94
C GLN A 518 12.03 18.58 -13.61
N LEU A 519 11.64 19.85 -13.81
CA LEU A 519 10.38 20.24 -14.44
C LEU A 519 10.35 19.83 -15.92
N ALA A 520 11.41 20.10 -16.67
CA ALA A 520 11.49 19.73 -18.08
C ALA A 520 11.46 18.20 -18.28
N SER A 521 12.14 17.45 -17.40
CA SER A 521 12.05 15.97 -17.38
C SER A 521 10.63 15.48 -17.13
N TRP A 522 9.87 16.15 -16.27
CA TRP A 522 8.46 15.84 -16.03
C TRP A 522 7.59 16.12 -17.27
N GLY A 523 7.70 17.33 -17.84
CA GLY A 523 6.98 17.71 -19.06
C GLY A 523 7.28 16.78 -20.23
N LEU A 524 8.57 16.45 -20.44
CA LEU A 524 9.02 15.52 -21.46
C LEU A 524 8.43 14.11 -21.26
N ALA A 525 8.51 13.57 -20.04
CA ALA A 525 7.98 12.24 -19.72
C ALA A 525 6.47 12.15 -19.99
N ALA A 526 5.71 13.17 -19.54
CA ALA A 526 4.28 13.24 -19.76
C ALA A 526 3.91 13.32 -21.25
N ALA A 527 4.65 14.11 -22.03
CA ALA A 527 4.41 14.27 -23.46
C ALA A 527 4.88 13.06 -24.29
N CYS A 528 6.10 12.57 -24.07
CA CYS A 528 6.69 11.48 -24.86
C CYS A 528 5.94 10.15 -24.71
N GLY A 529 5.38 9.89 -23.54
CA GLY A 529 4.52 8.72 -23.35
C GLY A 529 3.34 8.70 -24.31
N GLY A 530 2.66 9.83 -24.49
CA GLY A 530 1.56 9.98 -25.46
C GLY A 530 2.01 9.94 -26.91
N LEU A 531 3.14 10.60 -27.21
CA LEU A 531 3.72 10.64 -28.55
C LEU A 531 4.30 9.28 -29.00
N GLY A 532 4.62 8.38 -28.08
CA GLY A 532 5.24 7.09 -28.39
C GLY A 532 6.66 7.21 -28.94
N ARG A 533 7.38 8.25 -28.56
CA ARG A 533 8.76 8.52 -29.04
C ARG A 533 9.75 8.35 -27.88
N LEU A 534 10.06 7.11 -27.56
CA LEU A 534 10.98 6.77 -26.48
C LEU A 534 12.45 6.96 -26.88
N GLU A 535 12.79 6.67 -28.14
CA GLU A 535 14.16 6.81 -28.70
C GLU A 535 14.48 8.24 -29.10
N ALA A 536 13.49 9.02 -29.53
CA ALA A 536 13.68 10.42 -29.92
C ALA A 536 14.01 11.34 -28.73
N CYS A 537 13.75 10.89 -27.50
CA CYS A 537 14.28 11.54 -26.29
C CYS A 537 15.82 11.51 -26.25
N GLY A 538 16.47 10.57 -26.94
CA GLY A 538 17.93 10.48 -27.11
C GLY A 538 18.53 11.49 -28.09
N THR A 539 17.73 12.08 -29.03
CA THR A 539 18.22 13.05 -30.03
C THR A 539 18.39 14.46 -29.44
N VAL A 540 17.91 14.71 -28.24
CA VAL A 540 18.05 16.00 -27.54
C VAL A 540 19.25 15.97 -26.57
N GLY A 541 20.43 15.58 -27.04
CA GLY A 541 21.64 15.58 -26.22
C GLY A 541 21.81 14.46 -25.21
N CYS A 542 20.85 13.50 -25.16
CA CYS A 542 20.92 12.29 -24.33
C CYS A 542 20.98 11.06 -25.25
N HIS A 543 22.19 10.58 -25.56
CA HIS A 543 22.39 9.43 -26.43
C HIS A 543 21.86 8.09 -25.90
N ASP A 544 21.50 8.01 -24.62
CA ASP A 544 21.14 6.78 -23.91
C ASP A 544 19.64 6.70 -23.48
N GLY A 545 18.77 7.57 -24.02
CA GLY A 545 17.31 7.47 -23.85
C GLY A 545 16.80 7.62 -22.42
N VAL A 546 15.77 6.82 -22.05
CA VAL A 546 15.07 6.85 -20.75
C VAL A 546 16.01 6.58 -19.58
N ASP A 547 16.97 5.67 -19.73
CA ASP A 547 17.88 5.28 -18.64
C ASP A 547 18.78 6.44 -18.19
N GLU A 548 19.23 7.27 -19.12
CA GLU A 548 20.04 8.45 -18.83
C GLU A 548 19.22 9.51 -18.07
N VAL A 549 17.98 9.75 -18.47
CA VAL A 549 17.10 10.70 -17.75
C VAL A 549 16.85 10.21 -16.32
N LEU A 550 16.55 8.92 -16.14
CA LEU A 550 16.36 8.32 -14.83
C LEU A 550 17.64 8.42 -13.98
N ARG A 551 18.80 8.19 -14.57
CA ARG A 551 20.10 8.33 -13.88
C ARG A 551 20.33 9.78 -13.42
N ARG A 552 20.09 10.78 -14.28
CA ARG A 552 20.21 12.21 -13.91
C ARG A 552 19.25 12.60 -12.78
N ILE A 553 18.01 12.10 -12.80
CA ILE A 553 17.05 12.33 -11.70
C ILE A 553 17.56 11.69 -10.40
N ASP A 554 18.12 10.49 -10.47
CA ASP A 554 18.72 9.84 -9.29
C ASP A 554 19.92 10.65 -8.74
N ASP A 555 20.79 11.16 -9.59
CA ASP A 555 21.93 12.01 -9.21
C ASP A 555 21.45 13.29 -8.48
N LEU A 556 20.35 13.91 -8.93
CA LEU A 556 19.74 15.06 -8.29
C LEU A 556 19.17 14.72 -6.89
N VAL A 557 18.59 13.55 -6.74
CA VAL A 557 18.09 13.06 -5.43
C VAL A 557 19.25 12.78 -4.48
N GLU A 558 20.30 12.11 -4.96
CA GLU A 558 21.48 11.77 -4.16
C GLU A 558 22.28 12.99 -3.72
N SER A 559 22.31 14.03 -4.53
CA SER A 559 22.91 15.32 -4.21
C SER A 559 21.98 16.27 -3.42
N PHE A 560 20.82 15.80 -3.02
CA PHE A 560 19.80 16.59 -2.28
C PHE A 560 19.35 17.87 -3.01
N GLN A 561 19.39 17.89 -4.32
CA GLN A 561 18.90 19.03 -5.10
C GLN A 561 17.41 18.99 -5.37
N ILE A 562 16.82 17.79 -5.39
CA ILE A 562 15.37 17.57 -5.46
C ILE A 562 14.93 16.56 -4.39
N GLY A 563 13.68 16.68 -3.94
CA GLY A 563 13.08 15.71 -3.02
C GLY A 563 12.65 14.41 -3.70
N LEU A 564 12.63 13.32 -2.94
CA LEU A 564 12.25 12.00 -3.46
C LEU A 564 10.82 11.97 -4.02
N HIS A 565 9.90 12.79 -3.48
CA HIS A 565 8.55 12.93 -3.99
C HIS A 565 8.49 13.55 -5.39
N GLN A 566 9.34 14.54 -5.68
CA GLN A 566 9.44 15.18 -7.00
C GLN A 566 10.00 14.20 -8.03
N ALA A 567 11.04 13.46 -7.66
CA ALA A 567 11.59 12.40 -8.50
C ALA A 567 10.56 11.30 -8.80
N ALA A 568 9.79 10.87 -7.79
CA ALA A 568 8.74 9.87 -7.97
C ALA A 568 7.68 10.30 -8.99
N VAL A 569 7.31 11.58 -9.01
CA VAL A 569 6.36 12.12 -10.02
C VAL A 569 6.93 12.01 -11.44
N VAL A 570 8.18 12.40 -11.66
CA VAL A 570 8.83 12.28 -12.97
C VAL A 570 8.87 10.82 -13.42
N VAL A 571 9.32 9.92 -12.54
CA VAL A 571 9.46 8.50 -12.84
C VAL A 571 8.08 7.83 -13.09
N PHE A 572 7.01 8.28 -12.45
CA PHE A 572 5.66 7.79 -12.74
C PHE A 572 5.29 7.97 -14.22
N PHE A 573 5.54 9.13 -14.81
CA PHE A 573 5.24 9.37 -16.22
C PHE A 573 6.18 8.58 -17.15
N TRP A 574 7.45 8.35 -16.76
CA TRP A 574 8.34 7.46 -17.49
C TRP A 574 7.88 5.99 -17.43
N VAL A 575 7.43 5.50 -16.29
CA VAL A 575 6.83 4.15 -16.16
C VAL A 575 5.61 4.02 -17.09
N ARG A 576 4.74 5.05 -17.16
CA ARG A 576 3.62 5.07 -18.09
C ARG A 576 4.10 5.04 -19.56
N ALA A 577 5.13 5.80 -19.91
CA ALA A 577 5.70 5.81 -21.26
C ALA A 577 6.27 4.44 -21.64
N LEU A 578 7.04 3.79 -20.76
CA LEU A 578 7.58 2.44 -20.96
C LEU A 578 6.46 1.40 -21.18
N ILE A 579 5.37 1.49 -20.42
CA ILE A 579 4.19 0.63 -20.57
C ILE A 579 3.55 0.82 -21.95
N LEU A 580 3.37 2.06 -22.40
CA LEU A 580 2.81 2.36 -23.73
C LEU A 580 3.71 1.87 -24.86
N GLY A 581 5.03 1.87 -24.67
CA GLY A 581 6.00 1.28 -25.59
C GLY A 581 6.06 -0.25 -25.56
N GLY A 582 5.53 -0.90 -24.50
CA GLY A 582 5.59 -2.37 -24.32
C GLY A 582 6.84 -2.87 -23.61
N LEU A 583 7.58 -2.00 -22.92
CA LEU A 583 8.81 -2.31 -22.17
C LEU A 583 8.46 -2.61 -20.70
N LEU A 584 7.62 -3.65 -20.47
CA LEU A 584 7.03 -3.94 -19.15
C LEU A 584 8.07 -4.32 -18.09
N ASP A 585 9.17 -4.98 -18.46
CA ASP A 585 10.22 -5.35 -17.50
C ASP A 585 10.99 -4.13 -17.00
N GLN A 586 11.30 -3.18 -17.89
CA GLN A 586 11.93 -1.91 -17.52
C GLN A 586 10.98 -1.07 -16.64
N ALA A 587 9.70 -1.02 -16.99
CA ALA A 587 8.68 -0.35 -16.19
C ALA A 587 8.57 -0.95 -14.77
N ASP A 588 8.58 -2.27 -14.64
CA ASP A 588 8.55 -2.99 -13.36
C ASP A 588 9.82 -2.72 -12.53
N GLN A 589 10.98 -2.76 -13.16
CA GLN A 589 12.26 -2.47 -12.49
C GLN A 589 12.28 -1.04 -11.94
N ALA A 590 11.87 -0.05 -12.73
CA ALA A 590 11.79 1.34 -12.29
C ALA A 590 10.80 1.52 -11.12
N ALA A 591 9.61 0.94 -11.24
CA ALA A 591 8.58 1.00 -10.21
C ALA A 591 9.05 0.36 -8.88
N ARG A 592 9.68 -0.81 -8.92
CA ARG A 592 10.24 -1.50 -7.74
C ARG A 592 11.36 -0.71 -7.09
N ARG A 593 12.32 -0.24 -7.88
CA ARG A 593 13.45 0.56 -7.39
C ARG A 593 12.98 1.79 -6.60
N TYR A 594 12.04 2.55 -7.15
CA TYR A 594 11.50 3.73 -6.47
C TYR A 594 10.61 3.35 -5.28
N ARG A 595 9.87 2.25 -5.38
CA ARG A 595 9.09 1.71 -4.26
C ARG A 595 9.98 1.40 -3.05
N GLU A 596 11.11 0.74 -3.24
CA GLU A 596 12.08 0.42 -2.19
C GLU A 596 12.66 1.69 -1.55
N ARG A 597 13.01 2.70 -2.37
CA ARG A 597 13.53 3.99 -1.89
C ARG A 597 12.51 4.80 -1.11
N CYS A 598 11.23 4.73 -1.50
CA CYS A 598 10.15 5.53 -0.91
C CYS A 598 9.40 4.83 0.23
N GLN A 599 9.59 3.53 0.45
CA GLN A 599 8.80 2.75 1.41
C GLN A 599 8.86 3.29 2.85
N ASP A 600 9.99 3.86 3.25
CA ASP A 600 10.22 4.41 4.59
C ASP A 600 10.09 5.95 4.63
N THR A 601 9.71 6.59 3.52
CA THR A 601 9.55 8.04 3.40
C THR A 601 8.09 8.42 3.71
N PRO A 602 7.83 9.40 4.57
CA PRO A 602 6.49 9.94 4.77
C PRO A 602 6.00 10.71 3.53
N GLY A 603 4.69 10.91 3.43
CA GLY A 603 4.09 11.80 2.44
C GLY A 603 3.89 11.17 1.04
N PRO A 604 3.78 12.02 -0.02
CA PRO A 604 3.25 11.65 -1.32
C PRO A 604 4.12 10.70 -2.14
N ALA A 605 5.43 10.61 -1.87
CA ALA A 605 6.34 9.71 -2.59
C ALA A 605 5.87 8.25 -2.54
N ASN A 606 5.43 7.78 -1.38
CA ASN A 606 4.92 6.43 -1.19
C ASN A 606 3.60 6.18 -1.95
N VAL A 607 2.75 7.20 -2.08
CA VAL A 607 1.50 7.15 -2.84
C VAL A 607 1.79 7.02 -4.34
N VAL A 608 2.65 7.89 -4.88
CA VAL A 608 3.01 7.89 -6.30
C VAL A 608 3.65 6.55 -6.72
N THR A 609 4.54 6.00 -5.88
CA THR A 609 5.13 4.67 -6.17
C THR A 609 4.10 3.54 -6.09
N SER A 610 3.06 3.66 -5.28
CA SER A 610 1.94 2.70 -5.27
C SER A 610 1.14 2.76 -6.59
N PHE A 611 0.93 3.95 -7.17
CA PHE A 611 0.35 4.09 -8.51
C PHE A 611 1.24 3.47 -9.60
N MET A 612 2.58 3.62 -9.52
CA MET A 612 3.49 2.94 -10.45
C MET A 612 3.32 1.42 -10.40
N CYS A 613 3.29 0.84 -9.19
CA CYS A 613 3.07 -0.60 -9.01
C CYS A 613 1.71 -1.05 -9.57
N ALA A 614 0.67 -0.22 -9.40
CA ALA A 614 -0.66 -0.50 -9.92
C ALA A 614 -0.70 -0.50 -11.46
N LEU A 615 -0.04 0.49 -12.11
CA LEU A 615 0.07 0.57 -13.57
C LEU A 615 0.81 -0.64 -14.16
N VAL A 616 1.90 -1.07 -13.53
CA VAL A 616 2.63 -2.25 -13.97
C VAL A 616 1.77 -3.52 -13.78
N ALA A 617 1.13 -3.67 -12.63
CA ALA A 617 0.30 -4.84 -12.33
C ALA A 617 -0.87 -4.99 -13.32
N ILE A 618 -1.61 -3.91 -13.61
CA ILE A 618 -2.72 -3.96 -14.58
C ILE A 618 -2.22 -4.28 -15.99
N SER A 619 -1.07 -3.75 -16.39
CA SER A 619 -0.48 -3.99 -17.70
C SER A 619 0.01 -5.43 -17.87
N ARG A 620 0.41 -6.09 -16.79
CA ARG A 620 0.73 -7.52 -16.74
C ARG A 620 -0.50 -8.41 -16.63
N GLY A 621 -1.69 -7.84 -16.39
CA GLY A 621 -2.96 -8.56 -16.21
C GLY A 621 -3.25 -9.00 -14.77
N GLN A 622 -2.46 -8.59 -13.79
CA GLN A 622 -2.64 -8.86 -12.36
C GLN A 622 -3.73 -7.93 -11.79
N VAL A 623 -4.99 -8.21 -12.14
CA VAL A 623 -6.12 -7.27 -11.95
C VAL A 623 -6.45 -7.01 -10.48
N ARG A 624 -6.38 -8.04 -9.60
CA ARG A 624 -6.66 -7.90 -8.17
C ARG A 624 -5.52 -7.18 -7.45
N THR A 625 -4.29 -7.52 -7.81
CA THR A 625 -3.08 -6.84 -7.32
C THR A 625 -3.10 -5.36 -7.70
N ALA A 626 -3.45 -5.02 -8.95
CA ALA A 626 -3.62 -3.65 -9.41
C ALA A 626 -4.69 -2.89 -8.61
N ALA A 627 -5.88 -3.48 -8.44
CA ALA A 627 -6.96 -2.88 -7.65
C ALA A 627 -6.54 -2.63 -6.20
N ARG A 628 -5.79 -3.56 -5.57
CA ARG A 628 -5.23 -3.38 -4.22
C ARG A 628 -4.27 -2.19 -4.14
N TRP A 629 -3.35 -2.06 -5.09
CA TRP A 629 -2.41 -0.95 -5.15
C TRP A 629 -3.10 0.39 -5.38
N TYR A 630 -4.09 0.45 -6.28
CA TYR A 630 -4.88 1.67 -6.49
C TYR A 630 -5.65 2.08 -5.23
N ARG A 631 -6.32 1.14 -4.54
CA ARG A 631 -7.02 1.43 -3.28
C ARG A 631 -6.06 1.94 -2.20
N GLN A 632 -4.87 1.33 -2.06
CA GLN A 632 -3.84 1.80 -1.12
C GLN A 632 -3.37 3.22 -1.45
N ALA A 633 -3.12 3.53 -2.72
CA ALA A 633 -2.68 4.85 -3.14
C ALA A 633 -3.76 5.92 -2.90
N ILE A 634 -5.02 5.64 -3.28
CA ILE A 634 -6.16 6.54 -3.06
C ILE A 634 -6.38 6.75 -1.55
N ALA A 635 -6.34 5.70 -0.75
CA ALA A 635 -6.43 5.83 0.71
C ALA A 635 -5.28 6.69 1.26
N GLY A 636 -4.07 6.58 0.72
CA GLY A 636 -2.88 7.34 1.14
C GLY A 636 -3.03 8.85 1.03
N ILE A 637 -3.87 9.36 0.14
CA ILE A 637 -4.13 10.79 -0.09
C ILE A 637 -5.48 11.27 0.42
N ALA A 638 -6.29 10.42 1.02
CA ALA A 638 -7.60 10.79 1.56
C ALA A 638 -7.48 11.76 2.74
N GLY A 639 -7.36 13.00 2.55
CA GLY A 639 -7.16 14.06 3.55
C GLY A 639 -6.44 15.26 2.99
N ALA A 640 -5.59 15.04 1.98
CA ALA A 640 -4.97 16.09 1.19
C ALA A 640 -4.62 15.48 -0.17
N ASP A 641 -5.32 15.88 -1.22
CA ASP A 641 -5.04 15.49 -2.61
C ASP A 641 -4.50 16.69 -3.40
N PRO A 642 -3.21 17.03 -3.21
CA PRO A 642 -2.64 18.29 -3.71
C PRO A 642 -2.49 18.36 -5.23
N GLY A 643 -2.82 17.32 -5.94
CA GLY A 643 -2.61 17.24 -7.39
C GLY A 643 -3.72 16.52 -8.12
N GLY A 644 -4.86 16.24 -7.48
CA GLY A 644 -5.91 15.43 -8.09
C GLY A 644 -5.47 13.98 -8.36
N TRP A 645 -4.53 13.45 -7.60
CA TRP A 645 -4.01 12.09 -7.76
C TRP A 645 -5.07 11.02 -7.52
N SER A 646 -6.10 11.32 -6.69
CA SER A 646 -7.25 10.45 -6.50
C SER A 646 -7.98 10.18 -7.81
N PHE A 647 -8.08 11.19 -8.70
CA PHE A 647 -8.68 11.02 -10.01
C PHE A 647 -7.90 10.00 -10.86
N PHE A 648 -6.56 10.12 -10.95
CA PHE A 648 -5.73 9.12 -11.64
C PHE A 648 -5.93 7.72 -11.06
N GLY A 649 -5.92 7.61 -9.74
CA GLY A 649 -6.13 6.35 -9.05
C GLY A 649 -7.49 5.73 -9.34
N LEU A 650 -8.55 6.54 -9.38
CA LEU A 650 -9.92 6.09 -9.66
C LEU A 650 -10.10 5.65 -11.11
N VAL A 651 -9.45 6.30 -12.08
CA VAL A 651 -9.42 5.83 -13.49
C VAL A 651 -8.85 4.41 -13.56
N GLY A 652 -7.67 4.19 -12.97
CA GLY A 652 -7.03 2.88 -12.97
C GLY A 652 -7.79 1.83 -12.15
N LEU A 653 -8.34 2.20 -10.99
CA LEU A 653 -9.15 1.32 -10.16
C LEU A 653 -10.41 0.86 -10.89
N THR A 654 -11.10 1.77 -11.56
CA THR A 654 -12.31 1.46 -12.34
C THR A 654 -12.00 0.40 -13.41
N ALA A 655 -10.91 0.57 -14.16
CA ALA A 655 -10.49 -0.40 -15.15
C ALA A 655 -10.11 -1.76 -14.51
N ALA A 656 -9.33 -1.74 -13.42
CA ALA A 656 -8.85 -2.95 -12.77
C ALA A 656 -9.99 -3.82 -12.20
N VAL A 657 -10.97 -3.20 -11.52
CA VAL A 657 -12.11 -3.94 -10.96
C VAL A 657 -13.08 -4.41 -12.04
N ALA A 658 -13.24 -3.66 -13.12
CA ALA A 658 -14.05 -4.07 -14.28
C ALA A 658 -13.40 -5.28 -14.99
N MET A 659 -12.08 -5.26 -15.23
CA MET A 659 -11.33 -6.41 -15.77
C MET A 659 -11.39 -7.63 -14.84
N GLY A 660 -11.51 -7.42 -13.51
CA GLY A 660 -11.74 -8.48 -12.51
C GLY A 660 -13.15 -9.07 -12.53
N GLY A 661 -14.09 -8.49 -13.27
CA GLY A 661 -15.49 -8.93 -13.36
C GLY A 661 -16.38 -8.46 -12.20
N GLU A 662 -15.94 -7.46 -11.43
CA GLU A 662 -16.65 -6.92 -10.27
C GLU A 662 -17.58 -5.76 -10.69
N THR A 663 -18.76 -6.05 -11.25
CA THR A 663 -19.68 -5.05 -11.83
C THR A 663 -20.06 -3.94 -10.83
N GLY A 664 -20.44 -4.30 -9.58
CA GLY A 664 -20.85 -3.32 -8.58
C GLY A 664 -19.69 -2.39 -8.16
N SER A 665 -18.52 -2.97 -7.88
CA SER A 665 -17.31 -2.20 -7.54
C SER A 665 -16.86 -1.31 -8.71
N ALA A 666 -17.00 -1.77 -9.97
CA ALA A 666 -16.63 -1.02 -11.15
C ALA A 666 -17.54 0.21 -11.33
N ARG A 667 -18.86 0.07 -11.12
CA ARG A 667 -19.80 1.18 -11.16
C ARG A 667 -19.50 2.19 -10.05
N GLN A 668 -19.31 1.73 -8.83
CA GLN A 668 -18.98 2.60 -7.71
C GLN A 668 -17.67 3.39 -7.93
N ALA A 669 -16.63 2.72 -8.45
CA ALA A 669 -15.36 3.38 -8.76
C ALA A 669 -15.52 4.40 -9.90
N PHE A 670 -16.35 4.10 -10.91
CA PHE A 670 -16.67 5.02 -12.00
C PHE A 670 -17.41 6.27 -11.52
N ASP A 671 -18.40 6.11 -10.65
CA ASP A 671 -19.15 7.23 -10.08
C ASP A 671 -18.25 8.13 -9.25
N ALA A 672 -17.36 7.53 -8.43
CA ALA A 672 -16.35 8.26 -7.66
C ALA A 672 -15.33 8.97 -8.57
N MET A 673 -14.87 8.34 -9.65
CA MET A 673 -13.99 8.93 -10.66
C MET A 673 -14.65 10.16 -11.32
N THR A 674 -15.94 10.05 -11.67
CA THR A 674 -16.69 11.15 -12.30
C THR A 674 -16.83 12.33 -11.34
N ALA A 675 -17.10 12.07 -10.06
CA ALA A 675 -17.19 13.09 -9.02
C ALA A 675 -15.83 13.77 -8.71
N ALA A 676 -14.72 13.04 -8.85
CA ALA A 676 -13.36 13.53 -8.61
C ALA A 676 -12.71 14.16 -9.84
N ARG A 677 -13.43 14.32 -10.95
CA ARG A 677 -12.88 14.82 -12.21
C ARG A 677 -12.18 16.17 -12.03
N HIS A 678 -10.96 16.27 -12.53
CA HIS A 678 -10.13 17.46 -12.39
C HIS A 678 -9.84 18.07 -13.78
N PRO A 679 -10.08 19.39 -14.01
CA PRO A 679 -10.06 19.99 -15.33
C PRO A 679 -8.70 20.06 -16.03
N VAL A 680 -7.61 19.93 -15.28
CA VAL A 680 -6.25 19.99 -15.83
C VAL A 680 -5.84 18.71 -16.56
N TYR A 681 -6.47 17.59 -16.25
CA TYR A 681 -6.04 16.30 -16.77
C TYR A 681 -6.61 15.96 -18.15
N VAL A 682 -6.51 16.89 -19.12
CA VAL A 682 -6.90 16.67 -20.51
C VAL A 682 -6.10 15.53 -21.14
N LEU A 683 -4.81 15.39 -20.74
CA LEU A 683 -3.94 14.28 -21.14
C LEU A 683 -4.56 12.89 -20.88
N THR A 684 -5.41 12.74 -19.85
CA THR A 684 -5.98 11.46 -19.42
C THR A 684 -7.44 11.25 -19.86
N GLU A 685 -8.01 12.15 -20.63
CA GLU A 685 -9.38 11.98 -21.15
C GLU A 685 -9.58 10.66 -21.91
N PRO A 686 -8.63 10.18 -22.74
CA PRO A 686 -8.74 8.86 -23.35
C PRO A 686 -8.80 7.72 -22.31
N ASP A 687 -8.03 7.81 -21.21
CA ASP A 687 -8.02 6.80 -20.15
C ASP A 687 -9.37 6.75 -19.42
N VAL A 688 -10.05 7.90 -19.23
CA VAL A 688 -11.40 7.99 -18.66
C VAL A 688 -12.42 7.25 -19.53
N LEU A 689 -12.38 7.49 -20.84
CA LEU A 689 -13.27 6.80 -21.80
C LEU A 689 -12.99 5.29 -21.85
N LEU A 690 -11.72 4.88 -21.74
CA LEU A 690 -11.34 3.47 -21.63
C LEU A 690 -11.84 2.82 -20.35
N ALA A 691 -11.75 3.52 -19.20
CA ALA A 691 -12.33 3.04 -17.96
C ALA A 691 -13.85 2.84 -18.07
N GLN A 692 -14.53 3.79 -18.70
CA GLN A 692 -15.96 3.69 -19.00
C GLN A 692 -16.27 2.53 -19.97
N ALA A 693 -15.40 2.30 -20.96
CA ALA A 693 -15.53 1.17 -21.88
C ALA A 693 -15.43 -0.18 -21.14
N TRP A 694 -14.52 -0.32 -20.18
CA TRP A 694 -14.41 -1.49 -19.35
C TRP A 694 -15.63 -1.70 -18.44
N VAL A 695 -16.20 -0.62 -17.88
CA VAL A 695 -17.47 -0.69 -17.13
C VAL A 695 -18.61 -1.20 -18.03
N ALA A 696 -18.76 -0.64 -19.22
CA ALA A 696 -19.77 -1.09 -20.17
C ALA A 696 -19.55 -2.56 -20.58
N ALA A 697 -18.30 -3.00 -20.74
CA ALA A 697 -17.96 -4.38 -21.10
C ALA A 697 -18.35 -5.38 -19.99
N VAL A 698 -18.04 -5.07 -18.71
CA VAL A 698 -18.39 -5.95 -17.58
C VAL A 698 -19.90 -5.98 -17.31
N GLU A 699 -20.62 -4.93 -17.65
CA GLU A 699 -22.09 -4.85 -17.64
C GLU A 699 -22.75 -5.54 -18.85
N GLY A 700 -21.96 -6.18 -19.73
CA GLY A 700 -22.46 -6.88 -20.92
C GLY A 700 -22.67 -6.03 -22.15
N GLY A 701 -22.47 -4.71 -22.10
CA GLY A 701 -22.63 -3.75 -23.20
C GLY A 701 -21.41 -3.72 -24.14
N VAL A 702 -20.96 -4.85 -24.67
CA VAL A 702 -19.70 -4.97 -25.44
C VAL A 702 -19.66 -4.08 -26.67
N SER A 703 -20.80 -3.87 -27.37
CA SER A 703 -20.86 -2.95 -28.51
C SER A 703 -20.65 -1.50 -28.08
N GLN A 704 -21.19 -1.11 -26.94
CA GLN A 704 -20.98 0.22 -26.37
C GLN A 704 -19.51 0.39 -25.95
N ALA A 705 -18.90 -0.66 -25.36
CA ALA A 705 -17.49 -0.65 -25.00
C ALA A 705 -16.58 -0.40 -26.21
N VAL A 706 -16.87 -1.02 -27.37
CA VAL A 706 -16.16 -0.75 -28.63
C VAL A 706 -16.31 0.70 -29.07
N VAL A 707 -17.52 1.26 -29.01
CA VAL A 707 -17.78 2.68 -29.36
C VAL A 707 -16.96 3.61 -28.46
N LEU A 708 -16.98 3.38 -27.14
CA LEU A 708 -16.22 4.19 -26.17
C LEU A 708 -14.70 4.09 -26.38
N ALA A 709 -14.19 2.90 -26.70
CA ALA A 709 -12.79 2.71 -26.99
C ALA A 709 -12.35 3.45 -28.28
N ARG A 710 -13.20 3.49 -29.31
CA ARG A 710 -12.95 4.30 -30.50
C ARG A 710 -13.02 5.80 -30.20
N GLN A 711 -13.99 6.25 -29.39
CA GLN A 711 -14.04 7.65 -28.94
C GLN A 711 -12.77 8.04 -28.17
N ALA A 712 -12.23 7.15 -27.33
CA ALA A 712 -10.96 7.34 -26.65
C ALA A 712 -9.82 7.54 -27.66
N ALA A 713 -9.78 6.74 -28.73
CA ALA A 713 -8.80 6.88 -29.80
C ALA A 713 -8.94 8.22 -30.54
N GLU A 714 -10.17 8.67 -30.84
CA GLU A 714 -10.42 9.95 -31.48
C GLU A 714 -9.97 11.14 -30.60
N VAL A 715 -10.21 11.06 -29.29
CA VAL A 715 -9.74 12.07 -28.34
C VAL A 715 -8.21 12.09 -28.30
N ALA A 716 -7.56 10.92 -28.23
CA ALA A 716 -6.10 10.82 -28.28
C ALA A 716 -5.49 11.38 -29.59
N ALA A 717 -6.15 11.15 -30.71
CA ALA A 717 -5.72 11.70 -32.01
C ALA A 717 -5.85 13.25 -32.06
N ARG A 718 -6.91 13.82 -31.46
CA ARG A 718 -7.10 15.28 -31.36
C ARG A 718 -6.02 15.97 -30.52
N HIS A 719 -5.52 15.29 -29.50
CA HIS A 719 -4.49 15.76 -28.57
C HIS A 719 -3.12 15.13 -28.85
N PRO A 720 -2.61 15.10 -30.07
CA PRO A 720 -1.52 14.30 -30.62
C PRO A 720 -0.88 13.29 -29.69
N GLN A 721 -1.60 12.20 -29.39
CA GLN A 721 -1.16 11.11 -28.50
C GLN A 721 -1.22 9.75 -29.25
N PRO A 722 -0.44 9.53 -30.32
CA PRO A 722 -0.55 8.35 -31.17
C PRO A 722 -0.34 7.03 -30.42
N ALA A 723 0.47 6.97 -29.35
CA ALA A 723 0.63 5.76 -28.55
C ALA A 723 -0.64 5.44 -27.73
N VAL A 724 -1.32 6.46 -27.21
CA VAL A 724 -2.58 6.31 -26.51
C VAL A 724 -3.73 5.98 -27.48
N GLU A 725 -3.71 6.57 -28.69
CA GLU A 725 -4.63 6.20 -29.79
C GLU A 725 -4.48 4.70 -30.12
N ALA A 726 -3.25 4.22 -30.33
CA ALA A 726 -2.99 2.81 -30.59
C ALA A 726 -3.45 1.91 -29.43
N PHE A 727 -3.24 2.33 -28.18
CA PHE A 727 -3.68 1.62 -27.00
C PHE A 727 -5.22 1.51 -26.94
N ALA A 728 -5.93 2.60 -27.26
CA ALA A 728 -7.39 2.64 -27.27
C ALA A 728 -7.99 1.77 -28.40
N LEU A 729 -7.44 1.86 -29.61
CA LEU A 729 -7.83 1.01 -30.74
C LEU A 729 -7.58 -0.48 -30.45
N HIS A 730 -6.45 -0.81 -29.80
CA HIS A 730 -6.19 -2.19 -29.41
C HIS A 730 -7.17 -2.68 -28.33
N THR A 731 -7.60 -1.83 -27.42
CA THR A 731 -8.66 -2.18 -26.44
C THR A 731 -9.97 -2.51 -27.17
N ALA A 732 -10.32 -1.79 -28.24
CA ALA A 732 -11.45 -2.15 -29.08
C ALA A 732 -11.27 -3.52 -29.75
N VAL A 733 -10.04 -3.88 -30.18
CA VAL A 733 -9.72 -5.24 -30.70
C VAL A 733 -9.94 -6.31 -29.64
N CYS A 734 -9.55 -6.07 -28.39
CA CYS A 734 -9.82 -6.98 -27.27
C CYS A 734 -11.33 -7.17 -27.04
N PHE A 735 -12.14 -6.13 -27.28
CA PHE A 735 -13.61 -6.21 -27.29
C PHE A 735 -14.17 -6.83 -28.57
N GLY A 736 -13.32 -7.18 -29.55
CA GLY A 736 -13.65 -7.89 -30.80
C GLY A 736 -13.97 -6.97 -31.97
N ASP A 737 -13.47 -5.75 -31.99
CA ASP A 737 -13.55 -4.86 -33.16
C ASP A 737 -12.61 -5.35 -34.26
N ARG A 738 -13.14 -5.54 -35.48
CA ARG A 738 -12.41 -6.05 -36.63
C ARG A 738 -12.06 -4.96 -37.65
N THR A 739 -12.36 -3.69 -37.38
CA THR A 739 -12.31 -2.62 -38.39
C THR A 739 -11.16 -1.67 -38.24
N VAL A 740 -10.33 -1.78 -37.19
CA VAL A 740 -9.30 -0.81 -36.82
C VAL A 740 -7.87 -1.23 -37.23
N ALA A 741 -7.74 -2.36 -37.95
CA ALA A 741 -6.45 -2.94 -38.30
C ALA A 741 -5.56 -2.00 -39.13
N ASP A 742 -6.10 -1.35 -40.16
CA ASP A 742 -5.35 -0.44 -41.04
C ASP A 742 -4.79 0.76 -40.27
N ARG A 743 -5.59 1.33 -39.35
CA ARG A 743 -5.15 2.46 -38.53
C ARG A 743 -4.04 2.06 -37.56
N LEU A 744 -4.15 0.89 -36.91
CA LEU A 744 -3.08 0.37 -36.06
C LEU A 744 -1.79 0.07 -36.86
N ALA A 745 -1.92 -0.43 -38.10
CA ALA A 745 -0.77 -0.63 -38.98
C ALA A 745 -0.07 0.70 -39.30
N GLN A 746 -0.81 1.76 -39.59
CA GLN A 746 -0.24 3.10 -39.80
C GLN A 746 0.48 3.62 -38.57
N LEU A 747 -0.16 3.52 -37.38
CA LEU A 747 0.44 3.98 -36.14
C LEU A 747 1.70 3.21 -35.78
N SER A 748 1.80 1.91 -36.12
CA SER A 748 2.98 1.10 -35.84
C SER A 748 4.26 1.53 -36.58
N THR A 749 4.15 2.36 -37.62
CA THR A 749 5.29 2.95 -38.32
C THR A 749 5.78 4.26 -37.70
N GLN A 750 5.03 4.82 -36.74
CA GLN A 750 5.27 6.14 -36.15
C GLN A 750 5.66 6.09 -34.67
N ILE A 751 5.47 4.94 -34.03
CA ILE A 751 5.59 4.75 -32.58
C ILE A 751 6.72 3.78 -32.28
N ASP A 752 7.59 4.16 -31.37
CA ASP A 752 8.70 3.32 -30.90
C ASP A 752 8.22 2.18 -29.99
N GLY A 753 8.98 1.09 -29.99
CA GLY A 753 8.73 -0.06 -29.12
C GLY A 753 7.82 -1.14 -29.71
N PRO A 754 7.77 -2.34 -29.08
CA PRO A 754 7.15 -3.53 -29.67
C PRO A 754 5.61 -3.57 -29.55
N ARG A 755 5.00 -2.75 -28.67
CA ARG A 755 3.56 -2.87 -28.33
C ARG A 755 2.65 -2.58 -29.52
N THR A 756 2.87 -1.46 -30.23
CA THR A 756 1.98 -1.05 -31.32
C THR A 756 2.07 -2.01 -32.51
N ALA A 757 3.25 -2.51 -32.82
CA ALA A 757 3.43 -3.55 -33.86
C ALA A 757 2.70 -4.87 -33.49
N ALA A 758 2.73 -5.26 -32.20
CA ALA A 758 1.98 -6.41 -31.72
C ALA A 758 0.46 -6.19 -31.77
N ALA A 759 -0.01 -4.98 -31.44
CA ALA A 759 -1.42 -4.59 -31.52
C ALA A 759 -1.93 -4.59 -32.97
N ALA A 760 -1.13 -4.09 -33.92
CA ALA A 760 -1.47 -4.10 -35.36
C ALA A 760 -1.57 -5.55 -35.88
N ALA A 761 -0.61 -6.42 -35.53
CA ALA A 761 -0.63 -7.82 -35.90
C ALA A 761 -1.87 -8.55 -35.31
N HIS A 762 -2.21 -8.28 -34.04
CA HIS A 762 -3.39 -8.85 -33.40
C HIS A 762 -4.70 -8.39 -34.10
N ALA A 763 -4.80 -7.10 -34.42
CA ALA A 763 -5.96 -6.55 -35.12
C ALA A 763 -6.13 -7.15 -36.53
N ALA A 764 -5.05 -7.27 -37.28
CA ALA A 764 -5.07 -7.88 -38.61
C ALA A 764 -5.50 -9.36 -38.55
N ALA A 765 -4.99 -10.10 -37.59
CA ALA A 765 -5.34 -11.52 -37.37
C ALA A 765 -6.84 -11.66 -36.98
N LEU A 766 -7.36 -10.78 -36.15
CA LEU A 766 -8.79 -10.79 -35.76
C LEU A 766 -9.69 -10.40 -36.96
N ALA A 767 -9.28 -9.40 -37.76
CA ALA A 767 -10.03 -8.99 -38.94
C ALA A 767 -10.12 -10.11 -39.98
N ALA A 768 -9.04 -10.86 -40.17
CA ALA A 768 -8.97 -12.00 -41.07
C ALA A 768 -9.65 -13.28 -40.52
N ASP A 769 -10.08 -13.30 -39.25
CA ASP A 769 -10.58 -14.48 -38.52
C ASP A 769 -9.56 -15.65 -38.55
N ASP A 770 -8.25 -15.32 -38.54
CA ASP A 770 -7.14 -16.27 -38.65
C ASP A 770 -6.69 -16.78 -37.27
N GLY A 771 -7.05 -18.02 -36.94
CA GLY A 771 -6.72 -18.64 -35.64
C GLY A 771 -5.23 -18.88 -35.41
N ASP A 772 -4.46 -19.16 -36.46
CA ASP A 772 -3.00 -19.36 -36.36
C ASP A 772 -2.30 -18.03 -36.07
N ALA A 773 -2.66 -16.97 -36.81
CA ALA A 773 -2.14 -15.63 -36.58
C ALA A 773 -2.52 -15.06 -35.19
N LEU A 774 -3.75 -15.31 -34.71
CA LEU A 774 -4.18 -14.98 -33.36
C LEU A 774 -3.40 -15.74 -32.27
N SER A 775 -3.08 -17.02 -32.52
CA SER A 775 -2.21 -17.80 -31.63
C SER A 775 -0.79 -17.25 -31.57
N ALA A 776 -0.24 -16.81 -32.70
CA ALA A 776 1.07 -16.12 -32.77
C ALA A 776 1.02 -14.78 -32.04
N ALA A 777 -0.05 -14.00 -32.17
CA ALA A 777 -0.26 -12.74 -31.41
C ALA A 777 -0.29 -13.02 -29.89
N SER A 778 -1.00 -14.08 -29.44
CA SER A 778 -1.00 -14.49 -28.04
C SER A 778 0.43 -14.78 -27.53
N ALA A 779 1.24 -15.51 -28.29
CA ALA A 779 2.61 -15.80 -27.89
C ALA A 779 3.48 -14.54 -27.79
N ARG A 780 3.31 -13.58 -28.72
CA ARG A 780 4.01 -12.31 -28.69
C ARG A 780 3.64 -11.46 -27.45
N TRP A 781 2.36 -11.40 -27.07
CA TRP A 781 1.92 -10.72 -25.84
C TRP A 781 2.47 -11.39 -24.59
N GLU A 782 2.51 -12.73 -24.56
CA GLU A 782 3.07 -13.48 -23.42
C GLU A 782 4.58 -13.19 -23.26
N THR A 783 5.34 -13.14 -24.35
CA THR A 783 6.78 -12.79 -24.34
C THR A 783 7.01 -11.38 -23.80
N MET A 784 6.11 -10.43 -24.07
CA MET A 784 6.17 -9.07 -23.51
C MET A 784 5.70 -9.00 -22.04
N GLY A 785 5.19 -10.09 -21.44
CA GLY A 785 4.65 -10.11 -20.10
C GLY A 785 3.24 -9.51 -19.98
N ALA A 786 2.55 -9.22 -21.09
CA ALA A 786 1.19 -8.68 -21.15
C ALA A 786 0.16 -9.83 -21.15
N LEU A 787 0.06 -10.54 -20.02
CA LEU A 787 -0.60 -11.84 -19.93
C LEU A 787 -2.11 -11.78 -20.22
N LEU A 788 -2.80 -10.68 -19.85
CA LEU A 788 -4.24 -10.54 -20.14
C LEU A 788 -4.49 -10.38 -21.64
N LEU A 789 -3.64 -9.61 -22.35
CA LEU A 789 -3.72 -9.46 -23.79
C LEU A 789 -3.39 -10.79 -24.51
N ALA A 790 -2.45 -11.57 -23.97
CA ALA A 790 -2.16 -12.90 -24.44
C ALA A 790 -3.35 -13.85 -24.27
N ALA A 791 -4.06 -13.75 -23.14
CA ALA A 791 -5.25 -14.54 -22.84
C ALA A 791 -6.41 -14.19 -23.80
N ASP A 792 -6.65 -12.89 -24.05
CA ASP A 792 -7.68 -12.43 -24.99
C ASP A 792 -7.41 -12.91 -26.41
N ALA A 793 -6.18 -12.77 -26.91
CA ALA A 793 -5.79 -13.25 -28.23
C ALA A 793 -5.93 -14.78 -28.37
N ALA A 794 -5.60 -15.55 -27.31
CA ALA A 794 -5.80 -17.00 -27.29
C ALA A 794 -7.30 -17.38 -27.30
N ALA A 795 -8.13 -16.64 -26.59
CA ALA A 795 -9.59 -16.83 -26.58
C ALA A 795 -10.19 -16.53 -27.97
N GLN A 796 -9.76 -15.44 -28.61
CA GLN A 796 -10.17 -15.10 -29.96
C GLN A 796 -9.69 -16.14 -30.99
N ALA A 797 -8.46 -16.70 -30.81
CA ALA A 797 -7.96 -17.79 -31.62
C ALA A 797 -8.83 -19.05 -31.50
N ALA A 798 -9.25 -19.39 -30.28
CA ALA A 798 -10.16 -20.52 -30.06
C ALA A 798 -11.49 -20.35 -30.78
N ALA A 799 -12.04 -19.13 -30.78
CA ALA A 799 -13.28 -18.81 -31.51
C ALA A 799 -13.07 -18.91 -33.03
N ALA A 800 -11.98 -18.35 -33.59
CA ALA A 800 -11.66 -18.40 -35.01
C ALA A 800 -11.46 -19.87 -35.48
N PHE A 801 -10.69 -20.67 -34.75
CA PHE A 801 -10.59 -22.13 -35.06
C PHE A 801 -11.94 -22.86 -35.00
N GLY A 802 -12.80 -22.49 -34.08
CA GLY A 802 -14.15 -22.99 -33.96
C GLY A 802 -15.01 -22.69 -35.20
N HIS A 803 -14.97 -21.43 -35.71
CA HIS A 803 -15.64 -21.04 -36.93
C HIS A 803 -15.19 -21.84 -38.16
N HIS A 804 -13.90 -22.20 -38.23
CA HIS A 804 -13.34 -22.96 -39.30
C HIS A 804 -13.35 -24.51 -39.08
N GLY A 805 -14.03 -24.99 -38.02
CA GLY A 805 -14.19 -26.40 -37.71
C GLY A 805 -12.92 -27.12 -37.21
N ARG A 806 -11.84 -26.38 -36.89
CA ARG A 806 -10.54 -26.90 -36.40
C ARG A 806 -10.59 -27.20 -34.90
N ARG A 807 -11.40 -28.20 -34.50
CA ARG A 807 -11.72 -28.48 -33.08
C ARG A 807 -10.49 -28.70 -32.19
N GLY A 808 -9.47 -29.42 -32.65
CA GLY A 808 -8.23 -29.69 -31.89
C GLY A 808 -7.48 -28.38 -31.56
N SER A 809 -7.30 -27.51 -32.57
CA SER A 809 -6.68 -26.20 -32.41
C SER A 809 -7.51 -25.30 -31.50
N ALA A 810 -8.85 -25.33 -31.63
CA ALA A 810 -9.75 -24.56 -30.76
C ALA A 810 -9.61 -24.98 -29.29
N HIS A 811 -9.57 -26.30 -28.99
CA HIS A 811 -9.35 -26.76 -27.61
C HIS A 811 -7.98 -26.38 -27.06
N ALA A 812 -6.91 -26.46 -27.86
CA ALA A 812 -5.56 -26.06 -27.44
C ALA A 812 -5.49 -24.58 -27.12
N ALA A 813 -6.07 -23.72 -27.98
CA ALA A 813 -6.14 -22.28 -27.76
C ALA A 813 -7.00 -21.91 -26.55
N ALA A 814 -8.14 -22.56 -26.32
CA ALA A 814 -8.98 -22.39 -25.14
C ALA A 814 -8.22 -22.80 -23.85
N GLY A 815 -7.50 -23.91 -23.88
CA GLY A 815 -6.66 -24.34 -22.76
C GLY A 815 -5.53 -23.35 -22.44
N ARG A 816 -4.92 -22.73 -23.48
CA ARG A 816 -3.95 -21.65 -23.31
C ARG A 816 -4.59 -20.41 -22.66
N ALA A 817 -5.76 -19.97 -23.17
CA ALA A 817 -6.50 -18.85 -22.61
C ALA A 817 -6.82 -19.08 -21.12
N HIS A 818 -7.26 -20.30 -20.76
CA HIS A 818 -7.55 -20.66 -19.38
C HIS A 818 -6.30 -20.55 -18.47
N ARG A 819 -5.15 -21.11 -18.86
CA ARG A 819 -3.92 -21.02 -18.07
C ARG A 819 -3.46 -19.56 -17.87
N LEU A 820 -3.51 -18.75 -18.91
CA LEU A 820 -3.17 -17.33 -18.85
C LEU A 820 -4.13 -16.55 -17.96
N THR A 821 -5.42 -16.89 -17.98
CA THR A 821 -6.45 -16.27 -17.10
C THR A 821 -6.15 -16.54 -15.62
N GLN A 822 -5.69 -17.74 -15.27
CA GLN A 822 -5.26 -18.04 -13.90
C GLN A 822 -4.08 -17.16 -13.47
N ALA A 823 -3.09 -16.97 -14.35
CA ALA A 823 -1.98 -16.06 -14.10
C ALA A 823 -2.41 -14.58 -14.02
N CYS A 824 -3.57 -14.23 -14.57
CA CYS A 824 -4.22 -12.92 -14.50
C CYS A 824 -5.22 -12.80 -13.32
N GLU A 825 -5.07 -13.64 -12.28
CA GLU A 825 -5.86 -13.58 -11.03
C GLU A 825 -7.38 -13.72 -11.28
N GLY A 826 -7.77 -14.48 -12.30
CA GLY A 826 -9.15 -14.74 -12.65
C GLY A 826 -9.85 -13.60 -13.40
N ALA A 827 -9.11 -12.82 -14.19
CA ALA A 827 -9.65 -11.74 -15.01
C ALA A 827 -10.80 -12.21 -15.92
N ARG A 828 -11.77 -11.32 -16.15
CA ARG A 828 -12.98 -11.56 -16.95
C ARG A 828 -13.12 -10.52 -18.03
N THR A 829 -12.69 -10.84 -19.24
CA THR A 829 -12.90 -10.01 -20.43
C THR A 829 -14.01 -10.56 -21.31
N PRO A 830 -14.57 -9.79 -22.24
CA PRO A 830 -15.55 -10.28 -23.20
C PRO A 830 -15.04 -11.49 -24.02
N ALA A 831 -13.76 -11.48 -24.43
CA ALA A 831 -13.16 -12.58 -25.18
C ALA A 831 -13.07 -13.86 -24.33
N LEU A 832 -12.60 -13.78 -23.10
CA LEU A 832 -12.50 -14.90 -22.17
C LEU A 832 -13.88 -15.47 -21.80
N THR A 833 -14.85 -14.61 -21.53
CA THR A 833 -16.22 -15.02 -21.22
C THR A 833 -16.86 -15.76 -22.41
N ALA A 834 -16.53 -15.38 -23.64
CA ALA A 834 -17.08 -16.03 -24.84
C ALA A 834 -16.61 -17.51 -24.99
N VAL A 835 -15.39 -17.85 -24.54
CA VAL A 835 -14.81 -19.21 -24.66
C VAL A 835 -15.23 -20.12 -23.51
N THR A 836 -15.45 -19.57 -22.33
CA THR A 836 -15.84 -20.34 -21.13
C THR A 836 -17.31 -20.75 -21.11
N ALA A 837 -18.14 -20.17 -21.98
CA ALA A 837 -19.58 -20.37 -22.00
C ALA A 837 -20.07 -20.70 -23.42
N PRO A 838 -20.11 -21.99 -23.84
CA PRO A 838 -20.71 -22.36 -25.12
C PRO A 838 -22.24 -22.39 -25.04
N LEU A 839 -22.88 -21.24 -24.80
CA LEU A 839 -24.29 -21.12 -25.20
C LEU A 839 -24.31 -20.88 -26.71
N PRO A 840 -25.27 -21.46 -27.45
CA PRO A 840 -25.33 -21.38 -28.92
C PRO A 840 -25.79 -20.01 -29.41
N LEU A 841 -25.46 -18.95 -28.65
CA LEU A 841 -25.82 -17.57 -28.95
C LEU A 841 -24.68 -16.85 -29.67
N THR A 842 -25.04 -16.05 -30.67
CA THR A 842 -24.11 -15.09 -31.28
C THR A 842 -23.73 -14.03 -30.24
N ARG A 843 -22.62 -13.33 -30.47
CA ARG A 843 -22.17 -12.22 -29.61
C ARG A 843 -23.29 -11.22 -29.34
N ARG A 844 -24.04 -10.82 -30.38
CA ARG A 844 -25.12 -9.82 -30.28
C ARG A 844 -26.36 -10.34 -29.55
N GLU A 845 -26.72 -11.59 -29.77
CA GLU A 845 -27.79 -12.26 -29.03
C GLU A 845 -27.47 -12.34 -27.55
N ARG A 846 -26.22 -12.75 -27.19
CA ARG A 846 -25.77 -12.84 -25.81
C ARG A 846 -25.79 -11.48 -25.11
N GLU A 847 -25.30 -10.43 -25.76
CA GLU A 847 -25.30 -9.06 -25.24
C GLU A 847 -26.72 -8.59 -24.92
N ILE A 848 -27.65 -8.81 -25.82
CA ILE A 848 -29.05 -8.40 -25.65
C ILE A 848 -29.74 -9.22 -24.55
N VAL A 849 -29.46 -10.53 -24.45
CA VAL A 849 -30.01 -11.39 -23.40
C VAL A 849 -29.47 -11.01 -22.02
N ILE A 850 -28.18 -10.64 -21.89
CA ILE A 850 -27.61 -10.15 -20.64
C ILE A 850 -28.34 -8.88 -20.17
N LEU A 851 -28.48 -7.89 -21.03
CA LEU A 851 -29.17 -6.65 -20.71
C LEU A 851 -30.65 -6.87 -20.38
N ALA A 852 -31.30 -7.82 -21.04
CA ALA A 852 -32.66 -8.23 -20.74
C ALA A 852 -32.78 -8.94 -19.37
N ALA A 853 -31.75 -9.70 -18.97
CA ALA A 853 -31.66 -10.34 -17.67
C ALA A 853 -31.43 -9.35 -16.52
N GLU A 854 -30.78 -8.23 -16.80
CA GLU A 854 -30.62 -7.07 -15.88
C GLU A 854 -31.91 -6.25 -15.71
N GLY A 855 -33.00 -6.63 -16.40
CA GLY A 855 -34.31 -6.01 -16.25
C GLY A 855 -34.55 -4.81 -17.20
N LEU A 856 -33.64 -4.50 -18.15
CA LEU A 856 -33.81 -3.39 -19.09
C LEU A 856 -34.92 -3.70 -20.08
N SER A 857 -35.78 -2.74 -20.37
CA SER A 857 -36.80 -2.86 -21.44
C SER A 857 -36.14 -2.91 -22.83
N ASN A 858 -36.84 -3.41 -23.84
CA ASN A 858 -36.34 -3.43 -25.22
C ASN A 858 -35.98 -2.03 -25.74
N ARG A 859 -36.65 -1.00 -25.25
CA ARG A 859 -36.38 0.40 -25.60
C ARG A 859 -35.07 0.91 -24.98
N GLU A 860 -34.82 0.56 -23.74
CA GLU A 860 -33.55 0.90 -23.05
C GLU A 860 -32.38 0.13 -23.65
N ILE A 861 -32.56 -1.17 -23.96
CA ILE A 861 -31.57 -1.97 -24.67
C ILE A 861 -31.26 -1.37 -26.05
N ALA A 862 -32.30 -0.99 -26.80
CA ALA A 862 -32.15 -0.37 -28.10
C ALA A 862 -31.37 0.94 -28.03
N HIS A 863 -31.67 1.77 -27.03
CA HIS A 863 -30.94 3.02 -26.77
C HIS A 863 -29.48 2.75 -26.40
N ARG A 864 -29.24 1.83 -25.46
CA ARG A 864 -27.87 1.48 -24.96
C ARG A 864 -26.97 0.86 -26.05
N LEU A 865 -27.57 0.09 -26.96
CA LEU A 865 -26.84 -0.61 -28.02
C LEU A 865 -26.86 0.13 -29.37
N VAL A 866 -27.50 1.33 -29.44
CA VAL A 866 -27.65 2.14 -30.67
C VAL A 866 -28.27 1.36 -31.84
N VAL A 867 -29.37 0.66 -31.57
CA VAL A 867 -30.11 -0.12 -32.55
C VAL A 867 -31.61 0.16 -32.47
N SER A 868 -32.40 -0.32 -33.45
CA SER A 868 -33.85 -0.24 -33.37
C SER A 868 -34.46 -1.20 -32.37
N VAL A 869 -35.58 -0.86 -31.74
CA VAL A 869 -36.35 -1.74 -30.85
C VAL A 869 -36.68 -3.07 -31.56
N ARG A 870 -37.06 -3.01 -32.83
CA ARG A 870 -37.35 -4.19 -33.69
C ARG A 870 -36.10 -5.10 -33.85
N THR A 871 -34.93 -4.52 -33.89
CA THR A 871 -33.67 -5.27 -33.93
C THR A 871 -33.44 -6.06 -32.62
N VAL A 872 -33.72 -5.42 -31.48
CA VAL A 872 -33.62 -6.08 -30.14
C VAL A 872 -34.61 -7.24 -30.05
N GLU A 873 -35.85 -7.04 -30.47
CA GLU A 873 -36.91 -8.06 -30.49
C GLU A 873 -36.51 -9.27 -31.34
N ASN A 874 -35.99 -9.02 -32.55
CA ASN A 874 -35.53 -10.08 -33.45
C ASN A 874 -34.36 -10.91 -32.84
N HIS A 875 -33.43 -10.24 -32.15
CA HIS A 875 -32.33 -10.94 -31.50
C HIS A 875 -32.78 -11.75 -30.26
N LEU A 876 -33.70 -11.22 -29.44
CA LEU A 876 -34.31 -11.95 -28.33
C LEU A 876 -35.08 -13.19 -28.83
N TYR A 877 -35.86 -13.02 -29.90
CA TYR A 877 -36.58 -14.14 -30.52
C TYR A 877 -35.61 -15.24 -31.01
N ARG A 878 -34.54 -14.88 -31.72
CA ARG A 878 -33.53 -15.82 -32.19
C ARG A 878 -32.78 -16.49 -31.03
N ALA A 879 -32.45 -15.71 -29.99
CA ALA A 879 -31.82 -16.25 -28.79
C ALA A 879 -32.72 -17.24 -28.05
N GLY A 880 -34.01 -16.90 -27.94
CA GLY A 880 -35.02 -17.77 -27.34
C GLY A 880 -35.19 -19.07 -28.13
N ALA A 881 -35.27 -18.99 -29.48
CA ALA A 881 -35.35 -20.20 -30.35
C ALA A 881 -34.12 -21.12 -30.20
N LYS A 882 -32.93 -20.55 -30.01
CA LYS A 882 -31.68 -21.32 -29.77
C LYS A 882 -31.59 -21.93 -28.39
N LEU A 883 -32.20 -21.33 -27.37
CA LEU A 883 -32.17 -21.78 -25.97
C LEU A 883 -33.43 -22.56 -25.59
N GLY A 884 -34.40 -22.69 -26.52
CA GLY A 884 -35.61 -23.48 -26.31
C GLY A 884 -36.66 -22.80 -25.43
N THR A 885 -36.65 -21.47 -25.32
CA THR A 885 -37.60 -20.71 -24.52
C THR A 885 -38.01 -19.37 -25.21
N THR A 886 -39.24 -18.96 -25.01
CA THR A 886 -39.77 -17.68 -25.47
C THR A 886 -39.98 -16.68 -24.32
N ASP A 887 -39.82 -17.16 -23.07
CA ASP A 887 -40.03 -16.35 -21.88
C ASP A 887 -38.72 -15.60 -21.51
N ARG A 888 -38.84 -14.30 -21.33
CA ARG A 888 -37.75 -13.39 -20.96
C ARG A 888 -37.18 -13.71 -19.59
N ALA A 889 -38.03 -14.08 -18.62
CA ALA A 889 -37.58 -14.44 -17.26
C ALA A 889 -36.83 -15.78 -17.27
N GLU A 890 -37.24 -16.72 -18.13
CA GLU A 890 -36.56 -18.01 -18.28
C GLU A 890 -35.23 -17.87 -19.03
N LEU A 891 -35.12 -16.98 -20.02
CA LEU A 891 -33.87 -16.57 -20.66
C LEU A 891 -32.88 -16.01 -19.63
N ALA A 892 -33.37 -15.13 -18.73
CA ALA A 892 -32.56 -14.58 -17.62
C ALA A 892 -32.09 -15.65 -16.64
N ALA A 893 -32.98 -16.57 -16.25
CA ALA A 893 -32.68 -17.67 -15.33
C ALA A 893 -31.65 -18.65 -15.91
N LEU A 894 -31.75 -19.01 -17.20
CA LEU A 894 -30.78 -19.87 -17.89
C LEU A 894 -29.39 -19.24 -17.93
N LEU A 895 -29.28 -17.96 -18.13
CA LEU A 895 -28.03 -17.21 -18.10
C LEU A 895 -27.45 -17.13 -16.69
N HIS A 896 -28.27 -16.83 -15.68
CA HIS A 896 -27.88 -16.75 -14.28
C HIS A 896 -27.40 -18.11 -13.73
N ASN A 897 -28.11 -19.20 -14.02
CA ASN A 897 -27.71 -20.57 -13.67
C ASN A 897 -26.43 -20.98 -14.36
N HIS A 898 -26.18 -20.52 -15.58
CA HIS A 898 -24.92 -20.78 -16.29
C HIS A 898 -23.75 -20.00 -15.69
N GLN A 899 -23.95 -18.76 -15.28
CA GLN A 899 -22.96 -17.93 -14.57
C GLN A 899 -22.67 -18.48 -13.16
N GLN A 900 -23.68 -18.97 -12.44
CA GLN A 900 -23.50 -19.60 -11.12
C GLN A 900 -22.74 -20.92 -11.21
N ARG A 901 -22.98 -21.76 -12.22
CA ARG A 901 -22.20 -23.00 -12.46
C ARG A 901 -20.72 -22.70 -12.75
N LEU A 902 -20.42 -21.60 -13.41
CA LEU A 902 -19.05 -21.12 -13.63
C LEU A 902 -18.41 -20.62 -12.32
N SER A 903 -19.21 -20.05 -11.41
CA SER A 903 -18.73 -19.55 -10.10
C SER A 903 -18.55 -20.68 -9.07
N SER A 904 -19.38 -21.74 -9.12
CA SER A 904 -19.29 -22.88 -8.20
C SER A 904 -18.13 -23.82 -8.56
N HIS A 905 -17.71 -23.93 -9.83
CA HIS A 905 -16.50 -24.67 -10.20
C HIS A 905 -15.18 -24.02 -9.72
N THR A 906 -15.21 -22.73 -9.37
CA THR A 906 -14.08 -22.04 -8.74
C THR A 906 -14.05 -22.15 -7.21
N ALA A 907 -15.11 -22.66 -6.58
CA ALA A 907 -15.22 -22.81 -5.12
C ALA A 907 -14.84 -24.23 -4.62
N GLU A 908 -14.59 -25.21 -5.50
CA GLU A 908 -14.31 -26.60 -5.14
C GLU A 908 -12.82 -26.98 -5.04
N TYR A 909 -11.90 -26.02 -5.10
CA TYR A 909 -10.50 -26.26 -4.74
C TYR A 909 -10.06 -25.23 -3.69
N PRO A 910 -10.14 -25.57 -2.37
CA PRO A 910 -9.44 -24.81 -1.34
C PRO A 910 -7.99 -25.26 -1.28
N ASP A 911 -7.05 -24.32 -1.52
CA ASP A 911 -5.65 -24.48 -1.12
C ASP A 911 -5.47 -24.32 0.39
#